data_e8a08bdba27a297548c4b759303c2d19
#
_entry.id   e8a08bdba27a297548c4b759303c2d19
#
_cell.length_a   1.000
_cell.length_b   1.000
_cell.length_c   1.000
_cell.angle_alpha   90.00
_cell.angle_beta   90.00
_cell.angle_gamma   90.00
#
_symmetry.space_group_name_H-M   'P 1'
#
loop_
_entity.id
_entity.type
_entity.pdbx_description
1 polymer ?
#
loop_
_entity_poly.entity_id
_entity_poly.type
_entity_poly.pdbx_seq_one_letter_code
_entity_poly.pdbx_strand_id
1 'polypeptide(L)'
;DPFDEDSVLELMDLYFRRKGAAKAAILYKAYRSRLIDEIGLNPSTRAEDIYRRVIISENSKDSIGDNPESYFYGRKNEQQLILDRIAKKQDQKVVFLIEGEAGVGKTSLVRKMLALLENEMNVLFSTMSYEAGIDYPYSSWNNLVSHAALYADAEKIIVRGLDLSLLAGVFPNFMSDKRMTYNADLVKMSEKTPIVIGQAVSEFITQVSSGRKLILVIEDLHWFDKHSLLLLEILLTTLSIPATIFITTRPEKSEYALRKLKRIESSGMIDLQQISLRPFDETETTSFCQLFLDKKIIESKDKDYFFKESEGLPLLIVEIIKMLRSDSDAGIIRGGLGGVMLARFGEISEKHREFLRILSVFAGGAQVSAIAQFMGSTLPQIASLAEELINRKLIKEVESIEGNTLVEFRHAKVRESVYELIPSFQCKEYHSKAANILSQYYSPRTWNPALSSMLSYHYTKAGLPEKVLNQHLQEMIFDITLNHDLFPLIQDHVLLSCNNPFRDRSETEKKMDEISDLLHILNRTVPNNKEVLKMQASYLELRGGYLIGWGEYREGRIFINRAMQMAKEYSFNTIHIHCLMHMGHHFLQTDNWSYLLQCSREMLRLAIDEDRDKYIGIALRFIGVAFQIKGDFVRSEKILRRSIQVFEEQALTGNRYTLSILAAECYIGENYHWQGVIEKAIESFEKCIRTCEENGLFWGSSYFHAHMADVAFDMDNMKVMFEHIYKGSEIFERYQGGRSGSILYSLKSIADARQGRYADSLRSLEIGELLSSPIKKRSWIAVHVMAKAYLAEMRENGLLPAEFDTILAKTAKEYAAESIELYSQLPAPHRVKVLTKKFGL
;
A
#
# COMPACT_ATOMS: atom_id res chain seq x y z
N ASP A 1 -39.31 -23.72 7.28
CA ASP A 1 -37.97 -24.19 6.88
C ASP A 1 -36.95 -23.11 7.23
N PRO A 2 -35.92 -23.39 8.06
CA PRO A 2 -34.94 -22.38 8.44
C PRO A 2 -34.04 -21.89 7.29
N PHE A 3 -34.13 -22.49 6.12
CA PHE A 3 -33.45 -22.15 4.89
C PHE A 3 -34.36 -21.54 3.82
N ASP A 4 -35.64 -21.36 4.11
CA ASP A 4 -36.55 -20.70 3.19
C ASP A 4 -36.37 -19.19 3.26
N GLU A 5 -35.62 -18.67 2.31
CA GLU A 5 -35.27 -17.25 2.24
C GLU A 5 -36.50 -16.35 2.13
N ASP A 6 -37.51 -16.74 1.35
CA ASP A 6 -38.71 -15.92 1.17
C ASP A 6 -39.46 -15.77 2.48
N SER A 7 -39.62 -16.84 3.26
CA SER A 7 -40.21 -16.76 4.60
C SER A 7 -39.41 -15.92 5.58
N VAL A 8 -38.08 -15.97 5.53
CA VAL A 8 -37.22 -15.15 6.36
C VAL A 8 -37.35 -13.67 5.98
N LEU A 9 -37.40 -13.37 4.67
CA LEU A 9 -37.55 -12.01 4.17
C LEU A 9 -38.91 -11.42 4.50
N GLU A 10 -39.98 -12.20 4.37
CA GLU A 10 -41.35 -11.78 4.80
C GLU A 10 -41.39 -11.50 6.30
N LEU A 11 -40.75 -12.35 7.12
CA LEU A 11 -40.73 -12.16 8.56
C LEU A 11 -39.86 -10.94 8.95
N MET A 12 -38.76 -10.70 8.25
CA MET A 12 -37.97 -9.49 8.41
C MET A 12 -38.78 -8.23 8.07
N ASP A 13 -39.50 -8.23 6.95
CA ASP A 13 -40.34 -7.10 6.54
C ASP A 13 -41.52 -6.86 7.54
N LEU A 14 -42.09 -7.93 8.06
CA LEU A 14 -43.10 -7.87 9.12
C LEU A 14 -42.58 -7.27 10.43
N TYR A 15 -41.38 -7.69 10.87
CA TYR A 15 -40.74 -7.08 12.03
C TYR A 15 -40.40 -5.62 11.77
N PHE A 16 -39.90 -5.31 10.58
CA PHE A 16 -39.55 -3.96 10.16
C PHE A 16 -40.78 -3.02 10.20
N ARG A 17 -41.90 -3.42 9.58
CA ARG A 17 -43.19 -2.66 9.61
C ARG A 17 -43.72 -2.44 11.01
N ARG A 18 -43.50 -3.39 11.94
CA ARG A 18 -43.90 -3.29 13.36
C ARG A 18 -42.89 -2.55 14.26
N LYS A 19 -42.01 -1.76 13.70
CA LYS A 19 -40.96 -1.02 14.41
C LYS A 19 -39.99 -1.91 15.21
N GLY A 20 -39.83 -3.16 14.85
CA GLY A 20 -38.90 -4.13 15.46
C GLY A 20 -37.65 -4.35 14.64
N ALA A 21 -36.98 -3.30 14.18
CA ALA A 21 -35.78 -3.37 13.34
C ALA A 21 -34.65 -4.22 13.96
N ALA A 22 -34.41 -4.11 15.27
CA ALA A 22 -33.47 -4.96 15.98
C ALA A 22 -33.78 -6.47 15.88
N LYS A 23 -35.06 -6.84 15.94
CA LYS A 23 -35.48 -8.24 15.78
C LYS A 23 -35.30 -8.73 14.35
N ALA A 24 -35.53 -7.87 13.35
CA ALA A 24 -35.31 -8.18 11.96
C ALA A 24 -33.78 -8.37 11.68
N ALA A 25 -32.96 -7.56 12.29
CA ALA A 25 -31.49 -7.69 12.18
C ALA A 25 -30.94 -8.99 12.82
N ILE A 26 -31.46 -9.36 14.02
CA ILE A 26 -31.13 -10.63 14.69
C ILE A 26 -31.55 -11.83 13.84
N LEU A 27 -32.73 -11.77 13.25
CA LEU A 27 -33.27 -12.85 12.40
C LEU A 27 -32.38 -13.06 11.16
N TYR A 28 -31.99 -11.97 10.51
CA TYR A 28 -31.09 -12.06 9.36
C TYR A 28 -29.72 -12.65 9.73
N LYS A 29 -29.13 -12.19 10.84
CA LYS A 29 -27.83 -12.71 11.30
C LYS A 29 -27.90 -14.22 11.59
N ALA A 30 -28.95 -14.67 12.22
CA ALA A 30 -29.20 -16.11 12.49
C ALA A 30 -29.38 -16.92 11.18
N TYR A 31 -30.11 -16.37 10.21
CA TYR A 31 -30.26 -16.96 8.89
C TYR A 31 -28.96 -17.06 8.13
N ARG A 32 -28.21 -15.95 8.06
CA ARG A 32 -26.89 -15.89 7.39
C ARG A 32 -25.90 -16.89 7.99
N SER A 33 -25.80 -16.95 9.33
CA SER A 33 -24.89 -17.89 10.01
C SER A 33 -25.23 -19.34 9.64
N ARG A 34 -26.50 -19.72 9.69
CA ARG A 34 -26.91 -21.08 9.32
C ARG A 34 -26.66 -21.40 7.85
N LEU A 35 -26.92 -20.45 6.94
CA LEU A 35 -26.71 -20.64 5.52
C LEU A 35 -25.24 -20.90 5.19
N ILE A 36 -24.35 -20.16 5.86
CA ILE A 36 -22.89 -20.30 5.70
C ILE A 36 -22.39 -21.57 6.38
N ASP A 37 -22.81 -21.82 7.63
CA ASP A 37 -22.26 -22.89 8.46
C ASP A 37 -22.76 -24.29 8.03
N GLU A 38 -24.02 -24.41 7.55
CA GLU A 38 -24.65 -25.68 7.25
C GLU A 38 -24.71 -26.01 5.74
N ILE A 39 -24.75 -24.97 4.86
CA ILE A 39 -24.91 -25.17 3.41
C ILE A 39 -23.74 -24.56 2.61
N GLY A 40 -22.94 -23.67 3.21
CA GLY A 40 -21.81 -23.02 2.54
C GLY A 40 -22.24 -21.95 1.50
N LEU A 41 -23.46 -21.45 1.57
CA LEU A 41 -24.00 -20.44 0.68
C LEU A 41 -24.14 -19.09 1.39
N ASN A 42 -24.02 -17.99 0.66
CA ASN A 42 -24.34 -16.67 1.16
C ASN A 42 -25.82 -16.33 0.91
N PRO A 43 -26.46 -15.48 1.75
CA PRO A 43 -27.79 -14.95 1.48
C PRO A 43 -27.86 -14.24 0.13
N SER A 44 -29.06 -14.16 -0.46
CA SER A 44 -29.27 -13.43 -1.71
C SER A 44 -29.04 -11.92 -1.53
N THR A 45 -28.73 -11.24 -2.62
CA THR A 45 -28.63 -9.76 -2.65
C THR A 45 -29.90 -9.08 -2.15
N ARG A 46 -31.08 -9.71 -2.39
CA ARG A 46 -32.37 -9.23 -1.89
C ARG A 46 -32.46 -9.29 -0.36
N ALA A 47 -31.93 -10.34 0.24
CA ALA A 47 -31.88 -10.50 1.70
C ALA A 47 -30.92 -9.47 2.33
N GLU A 48 -29.77 -9.23 1.71
CA GLU A 48 -28.82 -8.21 2.15
C GLU A 48 -29.38 -6.79 2.02
N ASP A 49 -30.12 -6.48 0.96
CA ASP A 49 -30.74 -5.18 0.77
C ASP A 49 -31.84 -4.90 1.81
N ILE A 50 -32.66 -5.88 2.13
CA ILE A 50 -33.67 -5.75 3.19
C ILE A 50 -32.97 -5.55 4.55
N TYR A 51 -31.92 -6.28 4.83
CA TYR A 51 -31.12 -6.12 6.05
C TYR A 51 -30.48 -4.73 6.15
N ARG A 52 -29.92 -4.19 5.05
CA ARG A 52 -29.40 -2.82 4.98
C ARG A 52 -30.48 -1.79 5.28
N ARG A 53 -31.68 -1.92 4.67
CA ARG A 53 -32.82 -1.03 4.97
C ARG A 53 -33.22 -1.09 6.45
N VAL A 54 -33.17 -2.26 7.06
CA VAL A 54 -33.45 -2.46 8.48
C VAL A 54 -32.46 -1.72 9.36
N ILE A 55 -31.15 -1.83 9.07
CA ILE A 55 -30.09 -1.13 9.81
C ILE A 55 -30.15 0.38 9.61
N ILE A 56 -30.38 0.83 8.38
CA ILE A 56 -30.48 2.25 8.04
C ILE A 56 -31.67 2.89 8.76
N SER A 57 -32.78 2.20 8.84
CA SER A 57 -33.99 2.73 9.49
C SER A 57 -33.91 2.75 11.02
N GLU A 58 -33.07 1.94 11.65
CA GLU A 58 -32.75 2.08 13.06
C GLU A 58 -32.03 3.39 13.36
N ASN A 59 -31.27 3.88 12.40
CA ASN A 59 -30.49 5.12 12.51
C ASN A 59 -31.27 6.39 12.13
N SER A 60 -32.51 6.30 11.57
CA SER A 60 -33.22 7.44 10.96
C SER A 60 -34.47 7.92 11.66
N LYS A 61 -34.82 7.42 12.89
CA LYS A 61 -35.98 7.90 13.61
C LYS A 61 -35.75 9.18 14.40
N ASP A 62 -36.07 10.32 13.80
CA ASP A 62 -36.28 11.62 14.47
C ASP A 62 -37.58 11.64 15.34
N SER A 63 -37.84 10.62 16.11
CA SER A 63 -38.71 10.78 17.28
C SER A 63 -37.79 11.19 18.44
N ILE A 64 -38.17 12.16 19.25
CA ILE A 64 -37.58 12.42 20.55
C ILE A 64 -37.69 11.10 21.34
N GLY A 65 -36.82 10.15 21.01
CA GLY A 65 -36.66 8.90 21.72
C GLY A 65 -35.90 9.18 23.01
N ASP A 66 -36.06 8.35 23.99
CA ASP A 66 -35.42 8.46 25.31
C ASP A 66 -33.89 8.47 25.28
N ASN A 67 -33.26 8.43 24.08
CA ASN A 67 -31.82 8.34 23.93
C ASN A 67 -31.21 9.65 23.38
N PRO A 68 -30.51 10.42 24.19
CA PRO A 68 -29.87 11.67 23.76
C PRO A 68 -28.78 11.49 22.70
N GLU A 69 -28.19 10.31 22.54
CA GLU A 69 -27.16 10.04 21.50
C GLU A 69 -27.71 9.98 20.09
N SER A 70 -28.95 9.54 19.92
CA SER A 70 -29.59 9.41 18.61
C SER A 70 -30.24 10.71 18.13
N TYR A 71 -30.31 11.74 18.99
CA TYR A 71 -30.95 13.00 18.68
C TYR A 71 -29.93 14.04 18.21
N PHE A 72 -30.15 14.56 17.00
CA PHE A 72 -29.36 15.65 16.47
C PHE A 72 -29.99 16.99 16.87
N TYR A 73 -29.24 17.81 17.64
CA TYR A 73 -29.73 19.09 18.14
C TYR A 73 -29.00 20.27 17.51
N GLY A 74 -29.75 21.33 17.20
CA GLY A 74 -29.20 22.60 16.73
C GLY A 74 -28.62 22.56 15.30
N ARG A 75 -27.63 23.40 15.06
CA ARG A 75 -26.89 23.48 13.78
C ARG A 75 -27.78 23.75 12.56
N LYS A 76 -28.91 24.45 12.75
CA LYS A 76 -29.86 24.73 11.65
C LYS A 76 -29.26 25.56 10.55
N ASN A 77 -28.39 26.50 10.90
CA ASN A 77 -27.72 27.38 9.93
C ASN A 77 -26.74 26.61 9.07
N GLU A 78 -25.96 25.73 9.69
CA GLU A 78 -24.99 24.88 9.00
C GLU A 78 -25.72 23.87 8.09
N GLN A 79 -26.80 23.24 8.58
CA GLN A 79 -27.63 22.36 7.75
C GLN A 79 -28.22 23.09 6.55
N GLN A 80 -28.84 24.25 6.76
CA GLN A 80 -29.43 25.03 5.66
C GLN A 80 -28.40 25.46 4.65
N LEU A 81 -27.23 25.94 5.11
CA LEU A 81 -26.11 26.32 4.24
C LEU A 81 -25.66 25.16 3.36
N ILE A 82 -25.54 23.92 3.93
CA ILE A 82 -25.16 22.75 3.16
C ILE A 82 -26.21 22.42 2.12
N LEU A 83 -27.50 22.37 2.51
CA LEU A 83 -28.60 22.04 1.59
C LEU A 83 -28.75 23.07 0.47
N ASP A 84 -28.69 24.35 0.79
CA ASP A 84 -28.78 25.43 -0.20
C ASP A 84 -27.64 25.38 -1.21
N ARG A 85 -26.42 25.03 -0.73
CA ARG A 85 -25.25 24.94 -1.58
C ARG A 85 -25.35 23.76 -2.55
N ILE A 86 -25.74 22.58 -2.05
CA ILE A 86 -25.98 21.40 -2.88
C ILE A 86 -27.08 21.66 -3.91
N ALA A 87 -28.17 22.33 -3.52
CA ALA A 87 -29.27 22.64 -4.43
C ALA A 87 -28.86 23.61 -5.55
N LYS A 88 -27.98 24.58 -5.24
CA LYS A 88 -27.50 25.59 -6.21
C LYS A 88 -26.42 25.06 -7.17
N LYS A 89 -25.71 23.99 -6.81
CA LYS A 89 -24.50 23.50 -7.48
C LYS A 89 -24.62 22.03 -7.89
N GLN A 90 -25.78 21.63 -8.42
CA GLN A 90 -26.09 20.22 -8.73
C GLN A 90 -25.13 19.55 -9.73
N ASP A 91 -24.53 20.34 -10.65
CA ASP A 91 -23.65 19.85 -11.71
C ASP A 91 -22.15 20.06 -11.40
N GLN A 92 -21.82 20.39 -10.15
CA GLN A 92 -20.44 20.67 -9.73
C GLN A 92 -19.99 19.73 -8.61
N LYS A 93 -18.69 19.70 -8.37
CA LYS A 93 -18.10 19.07 -7.19
C LYS A 93 -18.15 20.08 -6.03
N VAL A 94 -18.97 19.81 -5.04
CA VAL A 94 -19.11 20.63 -3.84
C VAL A 94 -18.38 19.95 -2.67
N VAL A 95 -17.43 20.65 -2.07
CA VAL A 95 -16.63 20.17 -0.96
C VAL A 95 -16.98 20.93 0.32
N PHE A 96 -17.46 20.23 1.33
CA PHE A 96 -17.70 20.77 2.66
C PHE A 96 -16.56 20.38 3.59
N LEU A 97 -15.71 21.35 3.95
CA LEU A 97 -14.67 21.14 4.95
C LEU A 97 -15.22 21.53 6.33
N ILE A 98 -15.50 20.52 7.16
CA ILE A 98 -16.12 20.69 8.48
C ILE A 98 -15.01 20.62 9.54
N GLU A 99 -14.70 21.73 10.14
CA GLU A 99 -13.67 21.88 11.14
C GLU A 99 -14.27 22.04 12.55
N GLY A 100 -13.54 21.59 13.55
CA GLY A 100 -13.91 21.76 14.95
C GLY A 100 -13.20 20.77 15.86
N GLU A 101 -13.28 21.02 17.15
CA GLU A 101 -12.70 20.18 18.19
C GLU A 101 -13.29 18.76 18.20
N ALA A 102 -12.60 17.82 18.87
CA ALA A 102 -13.11 16.48 19.08
C ALA A 102 -14.35 16.52 20.00
N GLY A 103 -15.45 15.89 19.59
CA GLY A 103 -16.69 15.88 20.36
C GLY A 103 -17.66 17.02 20.07
N VAL A 104 -17.33 17.97 19.19
CA VAL A 104 -18.19 19.10 18.81
C VAL A 104 -19.36 18.72 17.90
N GLY A 105 -19.38 17.49 17.37
CA GLY A 105 -20.48 16.97 16.56
C GLY A 105 -20.25 16.99 15.05
N LYS A 106 -19.00 17.01 14.55
CA LYS A 106 -18.68 16.95 13.10
C LYS A 106 -19.31 15.74 12.41
N THR A 107 -18.99 14.54 12.90
CA THR A 107 -19.55 13.27 12.37
C THR A 107 -21.07 13.21 12.50
N SER A 108 -21.65 13.78 13.59
CA SER A 108 -23.11 13.84 13.78
C SER A 108 -23.78 14.74 12.73
N LEU A 109 -23.16 15.88 12.40
CA LEU A 109 -23.64 16.77 11.34
C LEU A 109 -23.58 16.05 9.97
N VAL A 110 -22.48 15.40 9.65
CA VAL A 110 -22.35 14.63 8.41
C VAL A 110 -23.42 13.55 8.32
N ARG A 111 -23.61 12.75 9.38
CA ARG A 111 -24.67 11.70 9.41
C ARG A 111 -26.05 12.27 9.22
N LYS A 112 -26.36 13.42 9.87
CA LYS A 112 -27.65 14.09 9.68
C LYS A 112 -27.84 14.54 8.22
N MET A 113 -26.80 15.08 7.60
CA MET A 113 -26.85 15.49 6.20
C MET A 113 -27.02 14.28 5.28
N LEU A 114 -26.30 13.19 5.54
CA LEU A 114 -26.47 11.94 4.77
C LEU A 114 -27.90 11.41 4.85
N ALA A 115 -28.50 11.38 6.04
CA ALA A 115 -29.90 10.97 6.19
C ALA A 115 -30.89 11.88 5.45
N LEU A 116 -30.59 13.18 5.31
CA LEU A 116 -31.42 14.11 4.52
C LEU A 116 -31.18 14.00 3.01
N LEU A 117 -30.00 13.53 2.61
CA LEU A 117 -29.60 13.33 1.21
C LEU A 117 -29.86 11.90 0.72
N GLU A 118 -30.35 11.03 1.59
CA GLU A 118 -30.61 9.63 1.25
C GLU A 118 -31.66 9.53 0.15
N ASN A 119 -31.25 9.01 -1.01
CA ASN A 119 -32.09 8.78 -2.17
C ASN A 119 -31.52 7.59 -2.95
N GLU A 120 -32.37 6.79 -3.60
CA GLU A 120 -31.96 5.68 -4.48
C GLU A 120 -31.02 6.11 -5.62
N MET A 121 -30.97 7.40 -5.93
CA MET A 121 -30.10 8.00 -6.95
C MET A 121 -28.71 8.39 -6.41
N ASN A 122 -28.41 8.13 -5.16
CA ASN A 122 -27.12 8.51 -4.55
C ASN A 122 -26.29 7.27 -4.22
N VAL A 123 -24.97 7.35 -4.46
CA VAL A 123 -23.97 6.36 -4.06
C VAL A 123 -23.05 6.97 -3.02
N LEU A 124 -22.90 6.29 -1.89
CA LEU A 124 -22.10 6.75 -0.75
C LEU A 124 -20.86 5.89 -0.57
N PHE A 125 -19.69 6.52 -0.58
CA PHE A 125 -18.44 5.91 -0.12
C PHE A 125 -17.84 6.72 1.01
N SER A 126 -17.32 6.03 2.02
CA SER A 126 -16.73 6.68 3.18
C SER A 126 -15.40 6.07 3.57
N THR A 127 -14.54 6.90 4.16
CA THR A 127 -13.30 6.47 4.77
C THR A 127 -13.05 7.23 6.07
N MET A 128 -12.32 6.59 6.98
CA MET A 128 -11.86 7.16 8.24
C MET A 128 -10.38 6.87 8.42
N SER A 129 -9.64 7.82 8.94
CA SER A 129 -8.20 7.71 9.13
C SER A 129 -7.83 7.65 10.60
N TYR A 130 -6.72 6.98 10.90
CA TYR A 130 -6.21 6.77 12.25
C TYR A 130 -4.73 7.12 12.35
N GLU A 131 -4.30 7.55 13.54
CA GLU A 131 -2.90 7.91 13.82
C GLU A 131 -1.91 6.81 13.42
N ALA A 132 -2.24 5.55 13.66
CA ALA A 132 -1.37 4.41 13.34
C ALA A 132 -1.18 4.15 11.83
N GLY A 133 -2.02 4.75 10.98
CA GLY A 133 -1.95 4.61 9.52
C GLY A 133 -1.16 5.72 8.82
N ILE A 134 -0.68 6.73 9.55
CA ILE A 134 -0.07 7.94 8.96
C ILE A 134 1.22 7.64 8.18
N ASP A 135 1.94 6.61 8.57
CA ASP A 135 3.19 6.19 7.91
C ASP A 135 2.98 5.16 6.79
N TYR A 136 1.73 4.74 6.56
CA TYR A 136 1.40 3.78 5.52
C TYR A 136 0.74 4.46 4.31
N PRO A 137 1.41 4.48 3.14
CA PRO A 137 0.88 5.13 1.94
C PRO A 137 -0.50 4.62 1.55
N TYR A 138 -1.41 5.54 1.25
CA TYR A 138 -2.80 5.27 0.83
C TYR A 138 -3.66 4.53 1.85
N SER A 139 -3.22 4.38 3.11
CA SER A 139 -3.97 3.63 4.14
C SER A 139 -5.41 4.12 4.28
N SER A 140 -5.61 5.44 4.23
CA SER A 140 -6.91 6.07 4.34
C SER A 140 -7.86 5.76 3.18
N TRP A 141 -7.36 5.38 2.01
CA TRP A 141 -8.17 5.09 0.84
C TRP A 141 -8.52 3.61 0.68
N ASN A 142 -7.79 2.72 1.37
CA ASN A 142 -7.99 1.28 1.22
C ASN A 142 -9.44 0.87 1.48
N ASN A 143 -10.05 1.36 2.55
CA ASN A 143 -11.46 1.06 2.88
C ASN A 143 -12.43 1.62 1.84
N LEU A 144 -12.23 2.87 1.40
CA LEU A 144 -13.11 3.50 0.43
C LEU A 144 -13.10 2.77 -0.91
N VAL A 145 -11.92 2.46 -1.43
CA VAL A 145 -11.75 1.79 -2.72
C VAL A 145 -12.28 0.35 -2.65
N SER A 146 -12.06 -0.35 -1.53
CA SER A 146 -12.59 -1.70 -1.32
C SER A 146 -14.12 -1.72 -1.22
N HIS A 147 -14.72 -0.75 -0.51
CA HIS A 147 -16.18 -0.64 -0.47
C HIS A 147 -16.78 -0.33 -1.84
N ALA A 148 -16.11 0.52 -2.63
CA ALA A 148 -16.53 0.79 -4.01
C ALA A 148 -16.44 -0.47 -4.89
N ALA A 149 -15.43 -1.32 -4.70
CA ALA A 149 -15.30 -2.60 -5.40
C ALA A 149 -16.43 -3.57 -5.01
N LEU A 150 -16.68 -3.74 -3.71
CA LEU A 150 -17.79 -4.57 -3.23
C LEU A 150 -19.15 -4.08 -3.74
N TYR A 151 -19.34 -2.76 -3.83
CA TYR A 151 -20.53 -2.17 -4.40
C TYR A 151 -20.66 -2.47 -5.90
N ALA A 152 -19.56 -2.35 -6.67
CA ALA A 152 -19.54 -2.68 -8.09
C ALA A 152 -19.91 -4.15 -8.33
N ASP A 153 -19.39 -5.07 -7.52
CA ASP A 153 -19.72 -6.50 -7.58
C ASP A 153 -21.21 -6.76 -7.26
N ALA A 154 -21.72 -6.15 -6.21
CA ALA A 154 -23.11 -6.29 -5.80
C ALA A 154 -24.11 -5.79 -6.85
N GLU A 155 -23.80 -4.65 -7.48
CA GLU A 155 -24.62 -4.03 -8.54
C GLU A 155 -24.28 -4.60 -9.94
N LYS A 156 -23.34 -5.55 -10.05
CA LYS A 156 -22.86 -6.14 -11.31
C LYS A 156 -22.39 -5.10 -12.34
N ILE A 157 -21.72 -4.05 -11.85
CA ILE A 157 -21.19 -2.99 -12.68
C ILE A 157 -19.91 -3.49 -13.37
N ILE A 158 -19.91 -3.48 -14.71
CA ILE A 158 -18.74 -3.87 -15.48
C ILE A 158 -17.86 -2.63 -15.70
N VAL A 159 -16.72 -2.61 -15.03
CA VAL A 159 -15.70 -1.57 -15.23
C VAL A 159 -14.92 -1.87 -16.51
N ARG A 160 -14.80 -0.91 -17.43
CA ARG A 160 -14.17 -1.09 -18.74
C ARG A 160 -12.99 -0.14 -18.92
N GLY A 161 -11.96 -0.61 -19.62
CA GLY A 161 -10.84 0.24 -20.00
C GLY A 161 -9.92 0.66 -18.87
N LEU A 162 -10.12 0.12 -17.64
CA LEU A 162 -9.30 0.39 -16.47
C LEU A 162 -8.52 -0.85 -16.05
N ASP A 163 -7.24 -0.66 -15.77
CA ASP A 163 -6.41 -1.73 -15.20
C ASP A 163 -6.70 -1.92 -13.70
N LEU A 164 -7.65 -2.79 -13.40
CA LEU A 164 -8.01 -3.11 -12.02
C LEU A 164 -6.85 -3.72 -11.22
N SER A 165 -5.86 -4.31 -11.88
CA SER A 165 -4.69 -4.86 -11.23
C SER A 165 -3.78 -3.79 -10.64
N LEU A 166 -3.82 -2.56 -11.18
CA LEU A 166 -3.16 -1.41 -10.55
C LEU A 166 -3.77 -1.09 -9.20
N LEU A 167 -5.10 -1.05 -9.13
CA LEU A 167 -5.82 -0.80 -7.88
C LEU A 167 -5.59 -1.94 -6.88
N ALA A 168 -5.64 -3.19 -7.33
CA ALA A 168 -5.30 -4.36 -6.50
C ALA A 168 -3.85 -4.33 -6.00
N GLY A 169 -2.93 -3.77 -6.80
CA GLY A 169 -1.53 -3.59 -6.44
C GLY A 169 -1.25 -2.49 -5.41
N VAL A 170 -2.19 -1.57 -5.19
CA VAL A 170 -2.07 -0.47 -4.22
C VAL A 170 -2.96 -0.68 -3.01
N PHE A 171 -4.15 -1.25 -3.21
CA PHE A 171 -5.17 -1.46 -2.18
C PHE A 171 -5.33 -2.95 -1.90
N PRO A 172 -4.72 -3.48 -0.81
CA PRO A 172 -4.68 -4.92 -0.51
C PRO A 172 -6.05 -5.59 -0.46
N ASN A 173 -7.07 -4.85 -0.04
CA ASN A 173 -8.43 -5.37 0.14
C ASN A 173 -9.34 -5.12 -1.07
N PHE A 174 -8.79 -4.66 -2.20
CA PHE A 174 -9.56 -4.32 -3.39
C PHE A 174 -10.20 -5.55 -4.07
N MET A 175 -9.56 -6.72 -3.98
CA MET A 175 -10.02 -7.95 -4.63
C MET A 175 -10.16 -9.09 -3.62
N SER A 176 -11.37 -9.42 -3.24
CA SER A 176 -11.70 -10.58 -2.40
C SER A 176 -12.05 -11.84 -3.21
N ASP A 177 -12.29 -11.77 -4.51
CA ASP A 177 -12.73 -12.91 -5.32
C ASP A 177 -11.77 -13.23 -6.49
N LYS A 178 -11.34 -14.50 -6.56
CA LYS A 178 -10.40 -15.06 -7.55
C LYS A 178 -10.98 -15.18 -8.98
N ARG A 179 -12.13 -14.59 -9.27
CA ARG A 179 -12.89 -14.80 -10.52
C ARG A 179 -12.71 -13.77 -11.61
N MET A 180 -11.92 -12.71 -11.42
CA MET A 180 -11.61 -11.80 -12.52
C MET A 180 -10.50 -12.39 -13.38
N THR A 181 -10.88 -12.98 -14.49
CA THR A 181 -10.00 -13.36 -15.58
C THR A 181 -9.28 -12.11 -16.09
N TYR A 182 -7.97 -12.13 -15.99
CA TYR A 182 -7.07 -11.14 -16.54
C TYR A 182 -7.31 -10.96 -18.04
N ASN A 183 -7.83 -9.83 -18.45
CA ASN A 183 -7.70 -9.35 -19.83
C ASN A 183 -6.47 -8.45 -19.89
N ALA A 184 -5.39 -8.99 -20.42
CA ALA A 184 -4.06 -8.36 -20.48
C ALA A 184 -3.95 -7.20 -21.50
N ASP A 185 -5.01 -6.79 -22.14
CA ASP A 185 -4.95 -5.99 -23.40
C ASP A 185 -5.08 -4.48 -23.25
N LEU A 186 -5.14 -3.93 -22.06
CA LEU A 186 -5.31 -2.47 -21.93
C LEU A 186 -4.52 -1.93 -20.73
N VAL A 187 -3.43 -1.24 -20.93
CA VAL A 187 -3.17 0.12 -20.45
C VAL A 187 -1.73 0.57 -20.71
N LYS A 188 -1.57 1.63 -21.47
CA LYS A 188 -0.35 2.44 -21.55
C LYS A 188 -0.14 3.16 -20.21
N MET A 189 0.82 2.74 -19.43
CA MET A 189 1.17 3.43 -18.19
C MET A 189 2.66 3.74 -18.14
N SER A 190 2.97 4.99 -18.42
CA SER A 190 4.22 5.58 -18.01
C SER A 190 4.10 6.06 -16.56
N GLU A 191 5.00 5.59 -15.69
CA GLU A 191 5.18 6.01 -14.30
C GLU A 191 4.03 5.66 -13.33
N LYS A 192 4.29 4.78 -12.38
CA LYS A 192 3.49 4.61 -11.15
C LYS A 192 3.64 5.84 -10.25
N THR A 193 3.35 7.01 -10.79
CA THR A 193 3.27 8.21 -9.98
C THR A 193 1.95 8.17 -9.20
N PRO A 194 1.89 8.78 -8.03
CA PRO A 194 0.63 9.02 -7.32
C PRO A 194 -0.47 9.58 -8.23
N ILE A 195 -0.09 10.27 -9.31
CA ILE A 195 -0.99 10.80 -10.33
C ILE A 195 -1.74 9.67 -11.04
N VAL A 196 -1.05 8.62 -11.47
CA VAL A 196 -1.67 7.50 -12.18
C VAL A 196 -2.62 6.71 -11.28
N ILE A 197 -2.19 6.47 -10.04
CA ILE A 197 -3.04 5.82 -9.02
C ILE A 197 -4.28 6.67 -8.76
N GLY A 198 -4.12 7.99 -8.60
CA GLY A 198 -5.22 8.91 -8.37
C GLY A 198 -6.18 8.98 -9.56
N GLN A 199 -5.67 8.96 -10.79
CA GLN A 199 -6.49 8.90 -12.01
C GLN A 199 -7.25 7.58 -12.10
N ALA A 200 -6.60 6.45 -11.83
CA ALA A 200 -7.23 5.13 -11.82
C ALA A 200 -8.34 5.04 -10.77
N VAL A 201 -8.12 5.56 -9.55
CA VAL A 201 -9.15 5.63 -8.51
C VAL A 201 -10.31 6.54 -8.94
N SER A 202 -10.01 7.70 -9.54
CA SER A 202 -11.02 8.65 -10.03
C SER A 202 -11.88 8.02 -11.11
N GLU A 203 -11.27 7.36 -12.09
CA GLU A 203 -11.97 6.67 -13.18
C GLU A 203 -12.81 5.51 -12.65
N PHE A 204 -12.25 4.71 -11.73
CA PHE A 204 -12.96 3.62 -11.09
C PHE A 204 -14.21 4.09 -10.35
N ILE A 205 -14.08 5.11 -9.50
CA ILE A 205 -15.20 5.71 -8.76
C ILE A 205 -16.23 6.30 -9.72
N THR A 206 -15.79 6.95 -10.80
CA THR A 206 -16.66 7.50 -11.83
C THR A 206 -17.52 6.42 -12.48
N GLN A 207 -16.90 5.31 -12.91
CA GLN A 207 -17.63 4.21 -13.56
C GLN A 207 -18.57 3.50 -12.60
N VAL A 208 -18.12 3.24 -11.38
CA VAL A 208 -18.93 2.60 -10.32
C VAL A 208 -20.13 3.47 -9.92
N SER A 209 -19.99 4.79 -10.01
CA SER A 209 -21.07 5.72 -9.67
C SER A 209 -21.93 6.11 -10.89
N SER A 210 -21.70 5.53 -12.08
CA SER A 210 -22.36 5.97 -13.31
C SER A 210 -23.89 5.99 -13.21
N GLY A 211 -24.49 7.13 -13.55
CA GLY A 211 -25.95 7.37 -13.50
C GLY A 211 -26.48 7.73 -12.11
N ARG A 212 -25.63 7.81 -11.08
CA ARG A 212 -26.03 8.17 -9.69
C ARG A 212 -25.20 9.35 -9.19
N LYS A 213 -25.71 10.10 -8.21
CA LYS A 213 -24.95 11.18 -7.56
C LYS A 213 -23.97 10.61 -6.56
N LEU A 214 -22.70 10.99 -6.69
CA LEU A 214 -21.65 10.55 -5.78
C LEU A 214 -21.64 11.38 -4.50
N ILE A 215 -21.63 10.70 -3.35
CA ILE A 215 -21.37 11.29 -2.04
C ILE A 215 -20.12 10.65 -1.47
N LEU A 216 -19.11 11.44 -1.15
CA LEU A 216 -17.88 10.98 -0.49
C LEU A 216 -17.81 11.55 0.92
N VAL A 217 -17.43 10.71 1.89
CA VAL A 217 -17.19 11.12 3.27
C VAL A 217 -15.77 10.76 3.67
N ILE A 218 -15.00 11.75 4.06
CA ILE A 218 -13.62 11.62 4.52
C ILE A 218 -13.55 12.11 5.96
N GLU A 219 -13.47 11.18 6.91
CA GLU A 219 -13.39 11.52 8.31
C GLU A 219 -11.94 11.62 8.78
N ASP A 220 -11.67 12.60 9.64
CA ASP A 220 -10.38 12.83 10.30
C ASP A 220 -9.19 13.01 9.32
N LEU A 221 -9.37 13.89 8.32
CA LEU A 221 -8.36 14.23 7.31
C LEU A 221 -6.97 14.53 7.89
N HIS A 222 -6.88 15.00 9.12
CA HIS A 222 -5.62 15.30 9.80
C HIS A 222 -4.72 14.07 10.07
N TRP A 223 -5.24 12.85 9.89
CA TRP A 223 -4.49 11.60 9.93
C TRP A 223 -4.12 11.04 8.55
N PHE A 224 -4.41 11.79 7.47
CA PHE A 224 -4.02 11.36 6.13
C PHE A 224 -2.50 11.37 5.98
N ASP A 225 -1.95 10.30 5.43
CA ASP A 225 -0.58 10.27 4.95
C ASP A 225 -0.42 11.19 3.72
N LYS A 226 0.83 11.52 3.38
CA LYS A 226 1.16 12.43 2.27
C LYS A 226 0.60 11.96 0.93
N HIS A 227 0.64 10.64 0.67
CA HIS A 227 0.16 10.05 -0.60
C HIS A 227 -1.37 10.05 -0.65
N SER A 228 -2.02 9.79 0.47
CA SER A 228 -3.48 9.91 0.58
C SER A 228 -3.96 11.35 0.33
N LEU A 229 -3.26 12.35 0.83
CA LEU A 229 -3.57 13.76 0.54
C LEU A 229 -3.37 14.13 -0.93
N LEU A 230 -2.32 13.61 -1.56
CA LEU A 230 -2.08 13.81 -2.98
C LEU A 230 -3.14 13.11 -3.84
N LEU A 231 -3.54 11.90 -3.45
CA LEU A 231 -4.62 11.18 -4.14
C LEU A 231 -5.94 11.95 -4.04
N LEU A 232 -6.25 12.55 -2.88
CA LEU A 232 -7.42 13.42 -2.74
C LEU A 232 -7.34 14.62 -3.69
N GLU A 233 -6.20 15.27 -3.81
CA GLU A 233 -5.99 16.40 -4.74
C GLU A 233 -6.24 15.96 -6.19
N ILE A 234 -5.70 14.81 -6.59
CA ILE A 234 -5.89 14.25 -7.93
C ILE A 234 -7.36 13.88 -8.16
N LEU A 235 -8.00 13.19 -7.22
CA LEU A 235 -9.42 12.84 -7.33
C LEU A 235 -10.28 14.09 -7.54
N LEU A 236 -10.09 15.13 -6.73
CA LEU A 236 -10.85 16.36 -6.82
C LEU A 236 -10.68 17.08 -8.17
N THR A 237 -9.49 16.94 -8.78
CA THR A 237 -9.19 17.58 -10.07
C THR A 237 -9.61 16.74 -11.27
N THR A 238 -9.54 15.41 -11.19
CA THR A 238 -9.78 14.50 -12.33
C THR A 238 -11.18 13.88 -12.35
N LEU A 239 -11.89 13.85 -11.22
CA LEU A 239 -13.25 13.31 -11.16
C LEU A 239 -14.16 14.07 -12.14
N SER A 240 -14.75 13.33 -13.08
CA SER A 240 -15.54 13.90 -14.18
C SER A 240 -17.03 14.02 -13.90
N ILE A 241 -17.50 13.51 -12.75
CA ILE A 241 -18.90 13.54 -12.34
C ILE A 241 -19.14 14.55 -11.21
N PRO A 242 -20.35 15.11 -11.09
CA PRO A 242 -20.75 15.91 -9.95
C PRO A 242 -20.68 15.08 -8.66
N ALA A 243 -20.18 15.69 -7.60
CA ALA A 243 -20.03 15.00 -6.31
C ALA A 243 -20.27 15.93 -5.13
N THR A 244 -20.84 15.40 -4.06
CA THR A 244 -20.91 16.06 -2.76
C THR A 244 -19.87 15.41 -1.84
N ILE A 245 -18.92 16.17 -1.34
CA ILE A 245 -17.79 15.64 -0.58
C ILE A 245 -17.76 16.29 0.81
N PHE A 246 -17.93 15.48 1.85
CA PHE A 246 -17.80 15.89 3.24
C PHE A 246 -16.43 15.51 3.77
N ILE A 247 -15.70 16.47 4.29
CA ILE A 247 -14.38 16.28 4.88
C ILE A 247 -14.40 16.80 6.31
N THR A 248 -14.05 15.97 7.29
CA THR A 248 -13.94 16.40 8.68
C THR A 248 -12.47 16.52 9.10
N THR A 249 -12.13 17.53 9.92
CA THR A 249 -10.77 17.74 10.42
C THR A 249 -10.75 18.49 11.75
N ARG A 250 -9.56 18.54 12.40
CA ARG A 250 -9.30 19.39 13.58
C ARG A 250 -8.58 20.66 13.14
N PRO A 251 -8.90 21.82 13.71
CA PRO A 251 -8.34 23.11 13.27
C PRO A 251 -6.82 23.15 13.32
N GLU A 252 -6.21 22.62 14.39
CA GLU A 252 -4.77 22.70 14.62
C GLU A 252 -3.94 21.92 13.60
N LYS A 253 -4.56 20.99 12.88
CA LYS A 253 -3.88 20.08 11.95
C LYS A 253 -4.34 20.23 10.48
N SER A 254 -5.21 21.20 10.20
CA SER A 254 -5.87 21.33 8.90
C SER A 254 -5.19 22.30 7.92
N GLU A 255 -4.26 23.13 8.37
CA GLU A 255 -3.71 24.25 7.58
C GLU A 255 -3.11 23.83 6.23
N TYR A 256 -2.36 22.71 6.20
CA TYR A 256 -1.75 22.22 4.98
C TYR A 256 -2.80 21.72 3.97
N ALA A 257 -3.75 20.93 4.45
CA ALA A 257 -4.84 20.43 3.61
C ALA A 257 -5.75 21.55 3.11
N LEU A 258 -6.06 22.51 3.95
CA LEU A 258 -6.86 23.68 3.59
C LEU A 258 -6.19 24.51 2.49
N ARG A 259 -4.87 24.74 2.58
CA ARG A 259 -4.13 25.43 1.51
C ARG A 259 -4.24 24.73 0.16
N LYS A 260 -4.15 23.39 0.15
CA LYS A 260 -4.32 22.58 -1.06
C LYS A 260 -5.74 22.68 -1.62
N LEU A 261 -6.76 22.54 -0.79
CA LEU A 261 -8.16 22.66 -1.21
C LEU A 261 -8.48 24.06 -1.77
N LYS A 262 -8.00 25.12 -1.15
CA LYS A 262 -8.16 26.50 -1.66
C LYS A 262 -7.49 26.72 -3.02
N ARG A 263 -6.35 26.05 -3.27
CA ARG A 263 -5.68 26.11 -4.57
C ARG A 263 -6.53 25.44 -5.66
N ILE A 264 -7.17 24.31 -5.35
CA ILE A 264 -8.05 23.61 -6.30
C ILE A 264 -9.32 24.44 -6.53
N GLU A 265 -9.88 25.06 -5.49
CA GLU A 265 -11.02 25.99 -5.62
C GLU A 265 -10.69 27.16 -6.55
N SER A 266 -9.49 27.77 -6.38
CA SER A 266 -9.03 28.88 -7.21
C SER A 266 -8.93 28.53 -8.70
N SER A 267 -8.77 27.26 -9.04
CA SER A 267 -8.80 26.77 -10.43
C SER A 267 -10.21 26.51 -10.96
N GLY A 268 -11.25 26.71 -10.16
CA GLY A 268 -12.66 26.51 -10.54
C GLY A 268 -13.09 25.03 -10.63
N MET A 269 -12.25 24.09 -10.20
CA MET A 269 -12.53 22.65 -10.30
C MET A 269 -13.46 22.13 -9.21
N ILE A 270 -13.52 22.82 -8.07
CA ILE A 270 -14.41 22.50 -6.94
C ILE A 270 -15.05 23.77 -6.41
N ASP A 271 -16.17 23.62 -5.73
CA ASP A 271 -16.84 24.65 -4.94
C ASP A 271 -16.60 24.32 -3.45
N LEU A 272 -15.72 25.06 -2.78
CA LEU A 272 -15.31 24.78 -1.40
C LEU A 272 -16.14 25.60 -0.40
N GLN A 273 -16.75 24.92 0.55
CA GLN A 273 -17.43 25.54 1.67
C GLN A 273 -16.79 25.12 2.99
N GLN A 274 -16.13 26.05 3.66
CA GLN A 274 -15.60 25.82 4.99
C GLN A 274 -16.67 26.08 6.05
N ILE A 275 -16.83 25.13 6.98
CA ILE A 275 -17.81 25.16 8.08
C ILE A 275 -17.05 24.91 9.38
N SER A 276 -16.94 25.93 10.22
CA SER A 276 -16.29 25.82 11.52
C SER A 276 -17.34 25.62 12.61
N LEU A 277 -17.35 24.42 13.20
CA LEU A 277 -18.26 24.10 14.31
C LEU A 277 -17.65 24.56 15.63
N ARG A 278 -18.37 25.44 16.32
CA ARG A 278 -18.05 25.85 17.69
C ARG A 278 -18.78 24.96 18.72
N PRO A 279 -18.28 24.85 19.97
CA PRO A 279 -19.08 24.32 21.06
C PRO A 279 -20.43 25.04 21.19
N PHE A 280 -21.41 24.41 21.78
CA PHE A 280 -22.69 25.06 22.10
C PHE A 280 -22.46 26.18 23.13
N ASP A 281 -23.20 27.24 23.01
CA ASP A 281 -23.21 28.26 24.07
C ASP A 281 -24.07 27.79 25.27
N GLU A 282 -24.10 28.59 26.32
CA GLU A 282 -24.82 28.27 27.56
C GLU A 282 -26.31 28.06 27.32
N THR A 283 -26.92 28.83 26.41
CA THR A 283 -28.34 28.73 26.07
C THR A 283 -28.64 27.50 25.26
N GLU A 284 -27.81 27.18 24.28
CA GLU A 284 -27.91 25.95 23.48
C GLU A 284 -27.72 24.72 24.36
N THR A 285 -26.73 24.72 25.26
CA THR A 285 -26.44 23.65 26.21
C THR A 285 -27.63 23.38 27.12
N THR A 286 -28.15 24.43 27.75
CA THR A 286 -29.29 24.32 28.65
C THR A 286 -30.52 23.83 27.91
N SER A 287 -30.82 24.37 26.73
CA SER A 287 -31.96 23.96 25.93
C SER A 287 -31.83 22.47 25.46
N PHE A 288 -30.65 22.02 25.15
CA PHE A 288 -30.41 20.61 24.81
C PHE A 288 -30.66 19.70 26.03
N CYS A 289 -30.19 20.09 27.22
CA CYS A 289 -30.44 19.36 28.46
C CYS A 289 -31.92 19.28 28.78
N GLN A 290 -32.70 20.35 28.56
CA GLN A 290 -34.14 20.41 28.80
C GLN A 290 -34.97 19.43 27.97
N LEU A 291 -34.46 18.96 26.85
CA LEU A 291 -35.13 17.93 26.03
C LEU A 291 -35.10 16.55 26.68
N PHE A 292 -34.19 16.28 27.59
CA PHE A 292 -33.93 14.93 28.10
C PHE A 292 -33.93 14.82 29.61
N LEU A 293 -33.85 15.91 30.37
CA LEU A 293 -33.86 15.91 31.82
C LEU A 293 -35.12 16.53 32.39
N ASP A 294 -35.58 15.96 33.49
CA ASP A 294 -36.73 16.50 34.22
C ASP A 294 -36.42 17.91 34.77
N LYS A 295 -37.43 18.74 34.77
CA LYS A 295 -37.35 20.16 35.25
C LYS A 295 -36.76 20.26 36.65
N LYS A 296 -37.11 19.32 37.55
CA LYS A 296 -36.56 19.23 38.91
C LYS A 296 -35.03 19.08 38.95
N ILE A 297 -34.48 18.26 38.06
CA ILE A 297 -33.05 17.99 37.94
C ILE A 297 -32.33 19.28 37.48
N ILE A 298 -32.92 19.94 36.51
CA ILE A 298 -32.36 21.18 35.95
C ILE A 298 -32.36 22.29 36.99
N GLU A 299 -33.47 22.48 37.71
CA GLU A 299 -33.62 23.51 38.76
C GLU A 299 -32.77 23.19 40.00
N SER A 300 -32.33 21.96 40.22
CA SER A 300 -31.46 21.57 41.34
C SER A 300 -29.97 21.95 41.12
N LYS A 301 -29.59 22.31 39.90
CA LYS A 301 -28.22 22.68 39.53
C LYS A 301 -28.12 24.17 39.26
N ASP A 302 -26.89 24.70 39.42
CA ASP A 302 -26.60 26.11 39.07
C ASP A 302 -26.87 26.32 37.58
N LYS A 303 -27.28 27.53 37.19
CA LYS A 303 -27.69 27.86 35.80
C LYS A 303 -26.62 27.51 34.75
N ASP A 304 -25.37 27.67 35.11
CA ASP A 304 -24.21 27.47 34.24
C ASP A 304 -23.53 26.09 34.44
N TYR A 305 -24.07 25.23 35.33
CA TYR A 305 -23.49 23.91 35.66
C TYR A 305 -23.24 23.09 34.43
N PHE A 306 -24.26 22.91 33.58
CA PHE A 306 -24.16 22.05 32.39
C PHE A 306 -23.14 22.60 31.39
N PHE A 307 -23.05 23.91 31.24
CA PHE A 307 -22.09 24.54 30.36
C PHE A 307 -20.67 24.45 30.93
N LYS A 308 -20.47 24.76 32.21
CA LYS A 308 -19.15 24.65 32.87
C LYS A 308 -18.58 23.25 32.84
N GLU A 309 -19.39 22.22 33.08
CA GLU A 309 -18.91 20.83 33.11
C GLU A 309 -18.78 20.20 31.71
N SER A 310 -19.50 20.68 30.70
CA SER A 310 -19.41 20.22 29.34
C SER A 310 -18.56 21.09 28.42
N GLU A 311 -18.21 22.31 28.85
CA GLU A 311 -17.58 23.31 27.98
C GLU A 311 -18.36 23.53 26.66
N GLY A 312 -19.66 23.24 26.69
CA GLY A 312 -20.54 23.27 25.52
C GLY A 312 -20.30 22.17 24.48
N LEU A 313 -19.49 21.16 24.80
CA LEU A 313 -19.23 20.05 23.87
C LEU A 313 -20.40 19.06 23.86
N PRO A 314 -21.11 18.85 22.73
CA PRO A 314 -22.29 17.98 22.65
C PRO A 314 -22.05 16.56 23.16
N LEU A 315 -20.85 16.00 22.93
CA LEU A 315 -20.49 14.69 23.44
C LEU A 315 -20.57 14.64 24.98
N LEU A 316 -20.04 15.65 25.65
CA LEU A 316 -20.06 15.72 27.12
C LEU A 316 -21.44 15.99 27.66
N ILE A 317 -22.22 16.85 27.01
CA ILE A 317 -23.60 17.12 27.39
C ILE A 317 -24.40 15.81 27.39
N VAL A 318 -24.29 14.99 26.33
CA VAL A 318 -24.97 13.69 26.23
C VAL A 318 -24.55 12.77 27.38
N GLU A 319 -23.26 12.73 27.70
CA GLU A 319 -22.76 11.88 28.79
C GLU A 319 -23.27 12.35 30.17
N ILE A 320 -23.28 13.65 30.42
CA ILE A 320 -23.86 14.23 31.66
C ILE A 320 -25.36 13.92 31.77
N ILE A 321 -26.12 14.05 30.67
CA ILE A 321 -27.54 13.68 30.64
C ILE A 321 -27.74 12.20 31.00
N LYS A 322 -26.94 11.29 30.44
CA LYS A 322 -27.03 9.85 30.73
C LYS A 322 -26.79 9.55 32.22
N MET A 323 -25.76 10.17 32.78
CA MET A 323 -25.41 9.98 34.20
C MET A 323 -26.53 10.47 35.13
N LEU A 324 -27.10 11.64 34.85
CA LEU A 324 -28.16 12.19 35.67
C LEU A 324 -29.51 11.44 35.54
N ARG A 325 -29.68 10.62 34.49
CA ARG A 325 -30.82 9.75 34.28
C ARG A 325 -30.69 8.38 34.97
N SER A 326 -29.47 7.95 35.25
CA SER A 326 -29.16 6.63 35.82
C SER A 326 -29.22 6.62 37.33
N ASP A 327 -30.06 7.33 38.01
CA ASP A 327 -30.37 7.32 39.46
C ASP A 327 -29.20 7.05 40.43
N SER A 328 -27.96 7.16 39.95
CA SER A 328 -26.81 7.12 40.80
C SER A 328 -26.73 8.49 41.47
N ASP A 329 -26.58 8.53 42.79
CA ASP A 329 -26.13 9.66 43.60
C ASP A 329 -24.77 10.17 43.06
N ALA A 330 -24.79 10.59 41.82
CA ALA A 330 -23.64 11.18 41.14
C ALA A 330 -23.35 12.50 41.82
N GLY A 331 -22.45 12.41 42.78
CA GLY A 331 -21.89 13.60 43.41
C GLY A 331 -21.48 14.59 42.33
N ILE A 332 -21.43 15.84 42.67
CA ILE A 332 -21.09 16.97 41.76
C ILE A 332 -19.89 16.54 40.88
N ILE A 333 -20.16 16.29 39.58
CA ILE A 333 -19.08 16.01 38.59
C ILE A 333 -18.30 17.33 38.48
N ARG A 334 -17.02 17.31 38.84
CA ARG A 334 -16.12 18.44 38.67
C ARG A 334 -14.94 17.95 37.82
N GLY A 335 -14.58 18.73 36.80
CA GLY A 335 -13.39 18.47 35.99
C GLY A 335 -13.59 18.09 34.53
N GLY A 336 -14.68 18.55 33.91
CA GLY A 336 -14.88 18.40 32.47
C GLY A 336 -14.90 16.94 32.01
N LEU A 337 -14.34 16.62 30.83
CA LEU A 337 -14.32 15.28 30.24
C LEU A 337 -13.69 14.24 31.18
N GLY A 338 -12.59 14.57 31.84
CA GLY A 338 -11.90 13.68 32.77
C GLY A 338 -12.78 13.28 33.94
N GLY A 339 -13.53 14.23 34.52
CA GLY A 339 -14.47 13.97 35.62
C GLY A 339 -15.65 13.11 35.21
N VAL A 340 -16.24 13.37 34.06
CA VAL A 340 -17.33 12.55 33.49
C VAL A 340 -16.87 11.14 33.21
N MET A 341 -15.68 10.98 32.65
CA MET A 341 -15.12 9.66 32.37
C MET A 341 -14.75 8.90 33.64
N LEU A 342 -14.14 9.54 34.65
CA LEU A 342 -13.83 8.93 35.93
C LEU A 342 -15.09 8.45 36.65
N ALA A 343 -16.15 9.21 36.63
CA ALA A 343 -17.44 8.80 37.22
C ALA A 343 -18.01 7.56 36.50
N ARG A 344 -18.07 7.54 35.17
CA ARG A 344 -18.46 6.37 34.39
C ARG A 344 -17.57 5.15 34.60
N PHE A 345 -16.26 5.36 34.74
CA PHE A 345 -15.31 4.32 35.08
C PHE A 345 -15.54 3.76 36.51
N GLY A 346 -16.06 4.57 37.44
CA GLY A 346 -16.44 4.14 38.77
C GLY A 346 -17.59 3.13 38.79
N GLU A 347 -18.49 3.23 37.80
CA GLU A 347 -19.69 2.38 37.69
C GLU A 347 -19.44 1.01 37.04
N ILE A 348 -18.27 0.78 36.45
CA ILE A 348 -17.93 -0.47 35.79
C ILE A 348 -16.87 -1.24 36.57
N SER A 349 -16.89 -2.57 36.45
CA SER A 349 -15.93 -3.44 37.16
C SER A 349 -14.48 -3.17 36.69
N GLU A 350 -13.50 -3.53 37.52
CA GLU A 350 -12.08 -3.36 37.16
C GLU A 350 -11.71 -4.11 35.86
N LYS A 351 -12.34 -5.27 35.59
CA LYS A 351 -12.13 -6.01 34.33
C LYS A 351 -12.60 -5.23 33.10
N HIS A 352 -13.73 -4.53 33.21
CA HIS A 352 -14.20 -3.65 32.12
C HIS A 352 -13.27 -2.44 31.94
N ARG A 353 -12.79 -1.85 33.04
CA ARG A 353 -11.80 -0.77 32.97
C ARG A 353 -10.50 -1.21 32.30
N GLU A 354 -10.01 -2.38 32.68
CA GLU A 354 -8.81 -2.95 32.05
C GLU A 354 -9.04 -3.24 30.56
N PHE A 355 -10.19 -3.81 30.20
CA PHE A 355 -10.56 -4.02 28.78
C PHE A 355 -10.51 -2.69 27.99
N LEU A 356 -11.11 -1.61 28.51
CA LEU A 356 -11.13 -0.32 27.84
C LEU A 356 -9.73 0.32 27.77
N ARG A 357 -8.91 0.22 28.81
CA ARG A 357 -7.51 0.67 28.78
C ARG A 357 -6.72 -0.05 27.68
N ILE A 358 -6.85 -1.37 27.60
CA ILE A 358 -6.19 -2.17 26.57
C ILE A 358 -6.70 -1.77 25.18
N LEU A 359 -8.01 -1.68 25.01
CA LEU A 359 -8.59 -1.29 23.72
C LEU A 359 -8.14 0.12 23.28
N SER A 360 -7.94 1.06 24.24
CA SER A 360 -7.53 2.44 23.92
C SER A 360 -6.15 2.53 23.26
N VAL A 361 -5.30 1.52 23.48
CA VAL A 361 -3.96 1.41 22.89
C VAL A 361 -4.04 1.08 21.39
N PHE A 362 -5.10 0.41 20.94
CA PHE A 362 -5.32 0.09 19.53
C PHE A 362 -6.12 1.21 18.83
N ALA A 363 -5.44 2.03 18.04
CA ALA A 363 -6.02 3.23 17.42
C ALA A 363 -7.18 2.94 16.44
N GLY A 364 -7.17 1.80 15.78
CA GLY A 364 -8.17 1.36 14.80
C GLY A 364 -9.08 0.22 15.28
N GLY A 365 -9.18 0.02 16.62
CA GLY A 365 -9.89 -1.13 17.18
C GLY A 365 -9.03 -2.38 17.29
N ALA A 366 -9.57 -3.42 17.91
CA ALA A 366 -8.88 -4.69 18.12
C ALA A 366 -9.84 -5.88 17.97
N GLN A 367 -9.29 -7.02 17.56
CA GLN A 367 -10.02 -8.29 17.64
C GLN A 367 -10.23 -8.69 19.11
N VAL A 368 -11.40 -9.24 19.42
CA VAL A 368 -11.72 -9.71 20.77
C VAL A 368 -10.73 -10.80 21.23
N SER A 369 -10.24 -11.61 20.28
CA SER A 369 -9.18 -12.61 20.50
C SER A 369 -7.85 -11.99 20.95
N ALA A 370 -7.44 -10.87 20.35
CA ALA A 370 -6.23 -10.14 20.72
C ALA A 370 -6.34 -9.58 22.15
N ILE A 371 -7.51 -9.01 22.50
CA ILE A 371 -7.76 -8.54 23.87
C ILE A 371 -7.77 -9.71 24.85
N ALA A 372 -8.34 -10.87 24.50
CA ALA A 372 -8.35 -12.06 25.33
C ALA A 372 -6.91 -12.54 25.63
N GLN A 373 -6.07 -12.60 24.63
CA GLN A 373 -4.66 -12.92 24.79
C GLN A 373 -3.92 -11.89 25.66
N PHE A 374 -4.24 -10.61 25.48
CA PHE A 374 -3.65 -9.52 26.27
C PHE A 374 -4.00 -9.64 27.77
N MET A 375 -5.27 -9.94 28.09
CA MET A 375 -5.77 -10.09 29.45
C MET A 375 -5.47 -11.47 30.07
N GLY A 376 -4.91 -12.42 29.30
CA GLY A 376 -4.70 -13.80 29.74
C GLY A 376 -6.02 -14.52 30.09
N SER A 377 -7.11 -14.17 29.43
CA SER A 377 -8.47 -14.67 29.67
C SER A 377 -8.98 -15.47 28.48
N THR A 378 -10.02 -16.28 28.70
CA THR A 378 -10.64 -17.05 27.61
C THR A 378 -11.48 -16.16 26.70
N LEU A 379 -11.58 -16.52 25.42
CA LEU A 379 -12.36 -15.76 24.43
C LEU A 379 -13.81 -15.55 24.85
N PRO A 380 -14.57 -16.54 25.36
CA PRO A 380 -15.97 -16.34 25.82
C PRO A 380 -16.07 -15.33 26.97
N GLN A 381 -15.10 -15.29 27.89
CA GLN A 381 -15.13 -14.31 28.99
C GLN A 381 -14.97 -12.88 28.48
N ILE A 382 -14.06 -12.69 27.53
CA ILE A 382 -13.82 -11.36 26.96
C ILE A 382 -14.95 -10.95 26.01
N ALA A 383 -15.54 -11.89 25.28
CA ALA A 383 -16.73 -11.63 24.47
C ALA A 383 -17.90 -11.13 25.31
N SER A 384 -18.15 -11.74 26.49
CA SER A 384 -19.18 -11.28 27.44
C SER A 384 -18.91 -9.85 27.95
N LEU A 385 -17.63 -9.53 28.28
CA LEU A 385 -17.25 -8.18 28.68
C LEU A 385 -17.45 -7.17 27.53
N ALA A 386 -17.09 -7.56 26.30
CA ALA A 386 -17.29 -6.72 25.12
C ALA A 386 -18.80 -6.47 24.88
N GLU A 387 -19.64 -7.49 24.98
CA GLU A 387 -21.09 -7.36 24.83
C GLU A 387 -21.70 -6.39 25.87
N GLU A 388 -21.28 -6.50 27.14
CA GLU A 388 -21.72 -5.55 28.17
C GLU A 388 -21.29 -4.12 27.86
N LEU A 389 -20.06 -3.91 27.35
CA LEU A 389 -19.55 -2.60 26.97
C LEU A 389 -20.24 -2.04 25.72
N ILE A 390 -20.66 -2.91 24.78
CA ILE A 390 -21.47 -2.54 23.61
C ILE A 390 -22.86 -2.10 24.07
N ASN A 391 -23.50 -2.87 24.97
CA ASN A 391 -24.80 -2.53 25.53
C ASN A 391 -24.76 -1.20 26.30
N ARG A 392 -23.65 -0.91 26.98
CA ARG A 392 -23.39 0.40 27.63
C ARG A 392 -22.99 1.50 26.64
N LYS A 393 -22.91 1.21 25.33
CA LYS A 393 -22.58 2.14 24.24
C LYS A 393 -21.20 2.81 24.37
N LEU A 394 -20.26 2.18 25.04
CA LEU A 394 -18.87 2.64 25.15
C LEU A 394 -18.05 2.22 23.95
N ILE A 395 -18.31 1.02 23.44
CA ILE A 395 -17.68 0.46 22.27
C ILE A 395 -18.72 0.03 21.25
N LYS A 396 -18.30 -0.24 20.03
CA LYS A 396 -19.11 -0.81 18.96
C LYS A 396 -18.36 -1.92 18.26
N GLU A 397 -19.10 -2.81 17.67
CA GLU A 397 -18.59 -3.85 16.78
C GLU A 397 -18.44 -3.29 15.36
N VAL A 398 -17.35 -3.60 14.70
CA VAL A 398 -17.05 -3.20 13.32
C VAL A 398 -16.55 -4.44 12.60
N GLU A 399 -17.13 -4.76 11.46
CA GLU A 399 -16.59 -5.81 10.60
C GLU A 399 -15.39 -5.27 9.85
N SER A 400 -14.26 -5.95 9.97
CA SER A 400 -13.11 -5.71 9.10
C SER A 400 -13.44 -6.26 7.71
N ILE A 401 -12.83 -5.66 6.68
CA ILE A 401 -12.99 -6.10 5.29
C ILE A 401 -12.51 -7.56 5.09
N GLU A 402 -11.65 -8.05 5.97
CA GLU A 402 -11.18 -9.44 6.00
C GLU A 402 -12.21 -10.41 6.64
N GLY A 403 -13.41 -9.93 6.99
CA GLY A 403 -14.43 -10.72 7.66
C GLY A 403 -14.17 -10.96 9.16
N ASN A 404 -13.12 -10.34 9.72
CA ASN A 404 -12.84 -10.40 11.15
C ASN A 404 -13.64 -9.35 11.90
N THR A 405 -14.26 -9.74 13.00
CA THR A 405 -14.98 -8.82 13.88
C THR A 405 -14.00 -8.08 14.78
N LEU A 406 -14.01 -6.75 14.69
CA LEU A 406 -13.24 -5.85 15.55
C LEU A 406 -14.19 -5.15 16.54
N VAL A 407 -13.65 -4.78 17.69
CA VAL A 407 -14.30 -3.86 18.62
C VAL A 407 -13.53 -2.55 18.66
N GLU A 408 -14.22 -1.43 18.60
CA GLU A 408 -13.62 -0.11 18.70
C GLU A 408 -14.41 0.82 19.61
N PHE A 409 -13.80 1.88 20.09
CA PHE A 409 -14.50 2.92 20.83
C PHE A 409 -15.55 3.60 19.93
N ARG A 410 -16.73 3.83 20.48
CA ARG A 410 -17.78 4.54 19.76
C ARG A 410 -17.41 5.99 19.43
N HIS A 411 -16.62 6.61 20.29
CA HIS A 411 -16.14 7.99 20.15
C HIS A 411 -14.63 8.07 20.37
N ALA A 412 -13.91 8.67 19.42
CA ALA A 412 -12.46 8.82 19.50
C ALA A 412 -12.02 9.59 20.74
N LYS A 413 -12.80 10.61 21.16
CA LYS A 413 -12.48 11.38 22.36
C LYS A 413 -12.57 10.57 23.65
N VAL A 414 -13.51 9.62 23.74
CA VAL A 414 -13.57 8.68 24.86
C VAL A 414 -12.33 7.80 24.89
N ARG A 415 -11.88 7.30 23.73
CA ARG A 415 -10.63 6.54 23.61
C ARG A 415 -9.43 7.35 24.10
N GLU A 416 -9.30 8.59 23.62
CA GLU A 416 -8.22 9.51 24.02
C GLU A 416 -8.21 9.72 25.55
N SER A 417 -9.37 9.99 26.14
CA SER A 417 -9.47 10.19 27.59
C SER A 417 -9.12 8.94 28.39
N VAL A 418 -9.55 7.75 27.93
CA VAL A 418 -9.17 6.48 28.57
C VAL A 418 -7.67 6.27 28.48
N TYR A 419 -7.08 6.55 27.32
CA TYR A 419 -5.65 6.40 27.08
C TYR A 419 -4.83 7.37 27.97
N GLU A 420 -5.27 8.62 28.13
CA GLU A 420 -4.62 9.61 28.99
C GLU A 420 -4.65 9.26 30.48
N LEU A 421 -5.64 8.46 30.91
CA LEU A 421 -5.73 7.96 32.28
C LEU A 421 -4.76 6.79 32.57
N ILE A 422 -4.10 6.23 31.57
CA ILE A 422 -3.13 5.15 31.76
C ILE A 422 -1.80 5.77 32.24
N PRO A 423 -1.24 5.32 33.39
CA PRO A 423 0.08 5.75 33.81
C PRO A 423 1.14 5.48 32.74
N SER A 424 2.09 6.38 32.55
CA SER A 424 3.06 6.31 31.43
C SER A 424 3.87 5.01 31.40
N PHE A 425 4.22 4.45 32.55
CA PHE A 425 4.92 3.15 32.63
C PHE A 425 4.03 1.99 32.16
N GLN A 426 2.74 2.00 32.54
CA GLN A 426 1.77 0.99 32.13
C GLN A 426 1.39 1.14 30.65
N CYS A 427 1.32 2.36 30.15
CA CYS A 427 1.12 2.65 28.74
C CYS A 427 2.24 2.02 27.88
N LYS A 428 3.50 2.19 28.28
CA LYS A 428 4.65 1.54 27.61
C LYS A 428 4.55 0.01 27.64
N GLU A 429 4.15 -0.56 28.77
CA GLU A 429 3.94 -2.01 28.89
C GLU A 429 2.82 -2.48 27.97
N TYR A 430 1.70 -1.76 27.92
CA TYR A 430 0.58 -2.09 27.06
C TYR A 430 0.95 -2.04 25.57
N HIS A 431 1.66 -1.03 25.15
CA HIS A 431 2.16 -0.96 23.76
C HIS A 431 3.15 -2.09 23.46
N SER A 432 4.03 -2.45 24.40
CA SER A 432 4.95 -3.56 24.23
C SER A 432 4.20 -4.90 24.09
N LYS A 433 3.18 -5.14 24.91
CA LYS A 433 2.32 -6.35 24.82
C LYS A 433 1.53 -6.37 23.52
N ALA A 434 0.93 -5.24 23.12
CA ALA A 434 0.20 -5.12 21.86
C ALA A 434 1.10 -5.46 20.66
N ALA A 435 2.32 -4.90 20.63
CA ALA A 435 3.28 -5.22 19.58
C ALA A 435 3.67 -6.71 19.57
N ASN A 436 3.85 -7.33 20.75
CA ASN A 436 4.17 -8.75 20.81
C ASN A 436 3.02 -9.64 20.30
N ILE A 437 1.77 -9.27 20.56
CA ILE A 437 0.60 -9.97 20.02
C ILE A 437 0.53 -9.79 18.51
N LEU A 438 0.63 -8.55 18.01
CA LEU A 438 0.61 -8.25 16.58
C LEU A 438 1.76 -8.94 15.83
N SER A 439 2.95 -9.06 16.46
CA SER A 439 4.10 -9.73 15.84
C SER A 439 3.89 -11.23 15.60
N GLN A 440 2.95 -11.88 16.28
CA GLN A 440 2.60 -13.28 16.02
C GLN A 440 1.84 -13.45 14.70
N TYR A 441 1.15 -12.42 14.26
CA TYR A 441 0.50 -12.37 12.94
C TYR A 441 1.46 -11.93 11.83
N TYR A 442 2.64 -11.41 12.21
CA TYR A 442 3.68 -11.03 11.28
C TYR A 442 4.43 -12.27 10.81
N SER A 443 4.19 -12.66 9.57
CA SER A 443 4.96 -13.71 8.93
C SER A 443 6.04 -13.08 8.05
N PRO A 444 7.31 -13.44 8.21
CA PRO A 444 8.35 -13.05 7.25
C PRO A 444 8.08 -13.57 5.83
N ARG A 445 7.12 -14.51 5.70
CA ARG A 445 6.71 -15.10 4.41
C ARG A 445 5.64 -14.30 3.69
N THR A 446 4.96 -13.37 4.39
CA THR A 446 3.92 -12.50 3.81
C THR A 446 4.21 -11.08 4.26
N TRP A 447 4.68 -10.26 3.33
CA TRP A 447 4.91 -8.85 3.62
C TRP A 447 3.58 -8.12 3.79
N ASN A 448 3.37 -7.53 4.95
CA ASN A 448 2.20 -6.71 5.24
C ASN A 448 2.66 -5.33 5.75
N PRO A 449 2.71 -4.31 4.87
CA PRO A 449 3.17 -2.98 5.25
C PRO A 449 2.30 -2.31 6.32
N ALA A 450 0.98 -2.56 6.32
CA ALA A 450 0.09 -2.02 7.34
C ALA A 450 0.44 -2.56 8.74
N LEU A 451 0.67 -3.87 8.84
CA LEU A 451 1.11 -4.50 10.09
C LEU A 451 2.50 -4.01 10.51
N SER A 452 3.41 -3.79 9.54
CA SER A 452 4.73 -3.22 9.79
C SER A 452 4.63 -1.83 10.43
N SER A 453 3.80 -0.96 9.88
CA SER A 453 3.54 0.38 10.41
C SER A 453 2.93 0.34 11.82
N MET A 454 1.96 -0.54 12.04
CA MET A 454 1.37 -0.74 13.37
C MET A 454 2.39 -1.22 14.40
N LEU A 455 3.27 -2.14 14.04
CA LEU A 455 4.34 -2.62 14.90
C LEU A 455 5.32 -1.49 15.26
N SER A 456 5.75 -0.71 14.26
CA SER A 456 6.62 0.46 14.47
C SER A 456 5.97 1.48 15.39
N TYR A 457 4.68 1.78 15.22
CA TYR A 457 3.91 2.66 16.10
C TYR A 457 3.93 2.16 17.56
N HIS A 458 3.59 0.90 17.78
CA HIS A 458 3.56 0.34 19.12
C HIS A 458 4.95 0.27 19.76
N TYR A 459 5.99 -0.12 19.02
CA TYR A 459 7.36 -0.13 19.54
C TYR A 459 7.85 1.28 19.90
N THR A 460 7.49 2.29 19.11
CA THR A 460 7.81 3.69 19.39
C THR A 460 7.13 4.16 20.68
N LYS A 461 5.84 3.91 20.85
CA LYS A 461 5.09 4.26 22.08
C LYS A 461 5.56 3.46 23.30
N ALA A 462 6.04 2.24 23.10
CA ALA A 462 6.65 1.43 24.17
C ALA A 462 8.05 1.93 24.59
N GLY A 463 8.67 2.80 23.79
CA GLY A 463 10.04 3.27 24.04
C GLY A 463 11.08 2.17 23.79
N LEU A 464 10.89 1.35 22.76
CA LEU A 464 11.75 0.23 22.35
C LEU A 464 12.48 0.55 21.04
N PRO A 465 13.44 1.47 21.00
CA PRO A 465 14.09 1.95 19.79
C PRO A 465 14.82 0.84 19.03
N GLU A 466 15.34 -0.18 19.72
CA GLU A 466 15.97 -1.34 19.06
C GLU A 466 14.97 -2.12 18.19
N LYS A 467 13.73 -2.29 18.66
CA LYS A 467 12.68 -2.98 17.91
C LYS A 467 12.15 -2.11 16.75
N VAL A 468 12.04 -0.79 16.96
CA VAL A 468 11.71 0.15 15.90
C VAL A 468 12.74 0.09 14.78
N LEU A 469 14.03 0.16 15.14
CA LEU A 469 15.13 0.06 14.19
C LEU A 469 15.10 -1.25 13.41
N ASN A 470 14.92 -2.39 14.11
CA ASN A 470 14.82 -3.69 13.43
C ASN A 470 13.66 -3.74 12.45
N GLN A 471 12.48 -3.19 12.82
CA GLN A 471 11.32 -3.14 11.93
C GLN A 471 11.58 -2.29 10.68
N HIS A 472 12.19 -1.12 10.85
CA HIS A 472 12.58 -0.24 9.74
C HIS A 472 13.61 -0.90 8.82
N LEU A 473 14.59 -1.63 9.37
CA LEU A 473 15.56 -2.38 8.59
C LEU A 473 14.89 -3.49 7.77
N GLN A 474 13.99 -4.27 8.36
CA GLN A 474 13.27 -5.33 7.64
C GLN A 474 12.43 -4.76 6.49
N GLU A 475 11.75 -3.65 6.74
CA GLU A 475 10.97 -2.93 5.74
C GLU A 475 11.86 -2.49 4.56
N MET A 476 13.01 -1.87 4.86
CA MET A 476 13.93 -1.39 3.84
C MET A 476 14.64 -2.51 3.08
N ILE A 477 15.00 -3.62 3.76
CA ILE A 477 15.56 -4.80 3.10
C ILE A 477 14.57 -5.33 2.06
N PHE A 478 13.30 -5.46 2.45
CA PHE A 478 12.27 -5.95 1.55
C PHE A 478 12.06 -5.00 0.35
N ASP A 479 11.90 -3.70 0.63
CA ASP A 479 11.68 -2.67 -0.38
C ASP A 479 12.82 -2.60 -1.41
N ILE A 480 14.06 -2.60 -0.93
CA ILE A 480 15.25 -2.56 -1.80
C ILE A 480 15.38 -3.85 -2.61
N THR A 481 15.20 -5.02 -1.98
CA THR A 481 15.26 -6.30 -2.69
C THR A 481 14.23 -6.36 -3.80
N LEU A 482 13.00 -5.91 -3.55
CA LEU A 482 11.93 -5.94 -4.54
C LEU A 482 12.13 -4.94 -5.69
N ASN A 483 12.55 -3.72 -5.38
CA ASN A 483 12.55 -2.62 -6.35
C ASN A 483 13.90 -2.42 -7.07
N HIS A 484 15.00 -2.95 -6.52
CA HIS A 484 16.33 -2.74 -7.08
C HIS A 484 16.99 -4.00 -7.64
N ASP A 485 16.55 -5.18 -7.24
CA ASP A 485 17.06 -6.43 -7.80
C ASP A 485 16.31 -6.81 -9.08
N LEU A 486 17.05 -7.09 -10.16
CA LEU A 486 16.47 -7.54 -11.43
C LEU A 486 15.70 -8.86 -11.26
N PHE A 487 16.24 -9.75 -10.44
CA PHE A 487 15.63 -11.04 -10.09
C PHE A 487 15.62 -11.19 -8.56
N PRO A 488 14.64 -10.59 -7.87
CA PRO A 488 14.61 -10.58 -6.42
C PRO A 488 14.58 -12.00 -5.83
N LEU A 489 15.41 -12.24 -4.82
CA LEU A 489 15.44 -13.50 -4.08
C LEU A 489 14.29 -13.57 -3.09
N ILE A 490 13.08 -13.58 -3.61
CA ILE A 490 11.83 -13.62 -2.86
C ILE A 490 11.02 -14.83 -3.32
N GLN A 491 10.35 -15.48 -2.39
CA GLN A 491 9.50 -16.64 -2.73
C GLN A 491 8.28 -16.23 -3.55
N ASP A 492 7.83 -17.07 -4.45
CA ASP A 492 6.73 -16.80 -5.39
C ASP A 492 5.45 -16.30 -4.70
N HIS A 493 5.03 -16.94 -3.59
CA HIS A 493 3.83 -16.57 -2.87
C HIS A 493 3.93 -15.17 -2.23
N VAL A 494 5.14 -14.73 -1.87
CA VAL A 494 5.38 -13.37 -1.36
C VAL A 494 5.31 -12.37 -2.49
N LEU A 495 5.92 -12.67 -3.66
CA LEU A 495 5.85 -11.82 -4.84
C LEU A 495 4.40 -11.64 -5.33
N LEU A 496 3.60 -12.71 -5.32
CA LEU A 496 2.20 -12.69 -5.73
C LEU A 496 1.29 -11.91 -4.75
N SER A 497 1.64 -11.90 -3.47
CA SER A 497 0.92 -11.14 -2.43
C SER A 497 1.45 -9.72 -2.22
N CYS A 498 2.50 -9.34 -2.95
CA CYS A 498 3.19 -8.09 -2.71
C CYS A 498 2.51 -6.92 -3.41
N ASN A 499 1.92 -6.04 -2.62
CA ASN A 499 1.30 -4.79 -3.05
C ASN A 499 2.16 -3.60 -2.58
N ASN A 500 3.49 -3.65 -2.80
CA ASN A 500 4.38 -2.62 -2.32
C ASN A 500 4.32 -1.39 -3.24
N PRO A 501 3.90 -0.21 -2.75
CA PRO A 501 4.01 1.02 -3.51
C PRO A 501 5.51 1.33 -3.72
N PHE A 502 5.87 1.68 -4.94
CA PHE A 502 7.22 2.14 -5.27
C PHE A 502 7.56 3.39 -4.45
N ARG A 503 8.70 3.36 -3.76
CA ARG A 503 9.28 4.55 -3.14
C ARG A 503 10.23 5.22 -4.11
N ASP A 504 10.12 6.53 -4.24
CA ASP A 504 11.10 7.28 -5.00
C ASP A 504 12.45 7.32 -4.27
N ARG A 505 13.48 7.75 -4.99
CA ARG A 505 14.84 7.83 -4.44
C ARG A 505 14.91 8.70 -3.19
N SER A 506 14.24 9.83 -3.19
CA SER A 506 14.24 10.79 -2.07
C SER A 506 13.61 10.21 -0.81
N GLU A 507 12.51 9.46 -0.97
CA GLU A 507 11.83 8.79 0.15
C GLU A 507 12.68 7.66 0.74
N THR A 508 13.34 6.88 -0.13
CA THR A 508 14.25 5.82 0.30
C THR A 508 15.46 6.38 1.06
N GLU A 509 16.08 7.45 0.54
CA GLU A 509 17.22 8.10 1.19
C GLU A 509 16.82 8.71 2.54
N LYS A 510 15.68 9.38 2.62
CA LYS A 510 15.14 9.91 3.88
C LYS A 510 14.95 8.81 4.93
N LYS A 511 14.37 7.66 4.54
CA LYS A 511 14.18 6.54 5.46
C LYS A 511 15.51 5.94 5.93
N MET A 512 16.50 5.87 5.06
CA MET A 512 17.86 5.46 5.43
C MET A 512 18.51 6.42 6.43
N ASP A 513 18.28 7.72 6.30
CA ASP A 513 18.80 8.71 7.24
C ASP A 513 18.12 8.58 8.62
N GLU A 514 16.79 8.35 8.67
CA GLU A 514 16.06 8.04 9.90
C GLU A 514 16.63 6.79 10.62
N ILE A 515 16.94 5.73 9.87
CA ILE A 515 17.60 4.51 10.39
C ILE A 515 18.99 4.85 10.94
N SER A 516 19.77 5.67 10.24
CA SER A 516 21.08 6.13 10.67
C SER A 516 21.03 6.88 12.00
N ASP A 517 20.06 7.78 12.16
CA ASP A 517 19.86 8.57 13.37
C ASP A 517 19.51 7.67 14.57
N LEU A 518 18.62 6.70 14.38
CA LEU A 518 18.29 5.71 15.40
C LEU A 518 19.51 4.87 15.81
N LEU A 519 20.33 4.45 14.85
CA LEU A 519 21.59 3.74 15.13
C LEU A 519 22.56 4.62 15.93
N HIS A 520 22.68 5.91 15.62
CA HIS A 520 23.51 6.83 16.40
C HIS A 520 23.05 6.96 17.86
N ILE A 521 21.74 7.04 18.08
CA ILE A 521 21.17 7.09 19.43
C ILE A 521 21.48 5.79 20.17
N LEU A 522 21.22 4.63 19.55
CA LEU A 522 21.42 3.32 20.17
C LEU A 522 22.88 3.03 20.49
N ASN A 523 23.81 3.38 19.61
CA ASN A 523 25.26 3.21 19.86
C ASN A 523 25.77 4.04 21.05
N ARG A 524 25.09 5.18 21.35
CA ARG A 524 25.41 5.98 22.54
C ARG A 524 24.78 5.43 23.81
N THR A 525 23.58 4.89 23.72
CA THR A 525 22.83 4.42 24.90
C THR A 525 23.23 3.02 25.34
N VAL A 526 23.55 2.13 24.39
CA VAL A 526 23.93 0.72 24.65
C VAL A 526 25.17 0.35 23.83
N PRO A 527 26.34 0.92 24.15
CA PRO A 527 27.58 0.68 23.40
C PRO A 527 27.96 -0.81 23.47
N ASN A 528 28.45 -1.35 22.35
CA ASN A 528 28.89 -2.74 22.20
C ASN A 528 27.80 -3.81 22.38
N ASN A 529 26.53 -3.44 22.27
CA ASN A 529 25.44 -4.41 22.22
C ASN A 529 25.54 -5.18 20.89
N LYS A 530 25.65 -6.52 20.96
CA LYS A 530 25.83 -7.39 19.78
C LYS A 530 24.66 -7.28 18.78
N GLU A 531 23.43 -7.11 19.25
CA GLU A 531 22.26 -6.92 18.36
C GLU A 531 22.29 -5.56 17.67
N VAL A 532 22.70 -4.50 18.36
CA VAL A 532 22.86 -3.16 17.76
C VAL A 532 23.98 -3.18 16.72
N LEU A 533 25.11 -3.83 17.03
CA LEU A 533 26.21 -4.01 16.07
C LEU A 533 25.77 -4.80 14.83
N LYS A 534 24.94 -5.82 15.03
CA LYS A 534 24.37 -6.58 13.90
C LYS A 534 23.44 -5.71 13.04
N MET A 535 22.56 -4.91 13.67
CA MET A 535 21.70 -3.96 12.95
C MET A 535 22.52 -2.91 12.21
N GLN A 536 23.61 -2.43 12.80
CA GLN A 536 24.55 -1.51 12.16
C GLN A 536 25.22 -2.14 10.93
N ALA A 537 25.67 -3.37 11.04
CA ALA A 537 26.26 -4.10 9.92
C ALA A 537 25.24 -4.33 8.80
N SER A 538 23.98 -4.67 9.15
CA SER A 538 22.86 -4.80 8.19
C SER A 538 22.55 -3.48 7.51
N TYR A 539 22.53 -2.36 8.23
CA TYR A 539 22.30 -1.04 7.64
C TYR A 539 23.42 -0.67 6.64
N LEU A 540 24.66 -0.90 7.00
CA LEU A 540 25.80 -0.62 6.12
C LEU A 540 25.76 -1.49 4.84
N GLU A 541 25.44 -2.76 4.98
CA GLU A 541 25.23 -3.69 3.87
C GLU A 541 24.10 -3.21 2.97
N LEU A 542 22.95 -2.89 3.53
CA LEU A 542 21.78 -2.42 2.82
C LEU A 542 22.05 -1.11 2.05
N ARG A 543 22.65 -0.10 2.72
CA ARG A 543 23.00 1.18 2.09
C ARG A 543 24.02 0.99 0.98
N GLY A 544 25.00 0.15 1.20
CA GLY A 544 26.02 -0.17 0.17
C GLY A 544 25.42 -0.89 -1.03
N GLY A 545 24.54 -1.87 -0.82
CA GLY A 545 23.82 -2.58 -1.88
C GLY A 545 22.94 -1.64 -2.70
N TYR A 546 22.21 -0.74 -2.03
CA TYR A 546 21.40 0.29 -2.66
C TYR A 546 22.23 1.19 -3.60
N LEU A 547 23.36 1.72 -3.12
CA LEU A 547 24.24 2.57 -3.93
C LEU A 547 24.84 1.81 -5.13
N ILE A 548 25.24 0.54 -4.94
CA ILE A 548 25.69 -0.32 -6.04
C ILE A 548 24.57 -0.49 -7.07
N GLY A 549 23.35 -0.73 -6.62
CA GLY A 549 22.16 -0.79 -7.48
C GLY A 549 21.98 0.48 -8.31
N TRP A 550 22.33 1.67 -7.81
CA TRP A 550 22.30 2.95 -8.53
C TRP A 550 23.55 3.21 -9.40
N GLY A 551 24.55 2.33 -9.42
CA GLY A 551 25.82 2.52 -10.14
C GLY A 551 26.81 3.41 -9.41
N GLU A 552 26.56 3.79 -8.18
CA GLU A 552 27.44 4.57 -7.31
C GLU A 552 28.46 3.65 -6.62
N TYR A 553 29.25 2.97 -7.46
CA TYR A 553 30.12 1.87 -7.02
C TYR A 553 31.19 2.27 -6.01
N ARG A 554 31.72 3.48 -6.10
CA ARG A 554 32.78 3.95 -5.20
C ARG A 554 32.28 4.04 -3.77
N GLU A 555 31.16 4.70 -3.59
CA GLU A 555 30.55 4.90 -2.27
C GLU A 555 29.94 3.59 -1.75
N GLY A 556 29.21 2.87 -2.59
CA GLY A 556 28.59 1.60 -2.21
C GLY A 556 29.63 0.61 -1.68
N ARG A 557 30.81 0.50 -2.32
CA ARG A 557 31.90 -0.35 -1.85
C ARG A 557 32.46 0.04 -0.47
N ILE A 558 32.48 1.32 -0.13
CA ILE A 558 32.93 1.77 1.21
C ILE A 558 32.01 1.18 2.27
N PHE A 559 30.70 1.30 2.08
CA PHE A 559 29.72 0.76 3.00
C PHE A 559 29.78 -0.78 3.08
N ILE A 560 29.82 -1.47 1.94
CA ILE A 560 29.91 -2.94 1.88
C ILE A 560 31.19 -3.45 2.57
N ASN A 561 32.35 -2.83 2.31
CA ASN A 561 33.61 -3.26 2.94
C ASN A 561 33.56 -3.10 4.47
N ARG A 562 32.95 -2.01 4.95
CA ARG A 562 32.78 -1.79 6.40
C ARG A 562 31.82 -2.81 7.00
N ALA A 563 30.69 -3.09 6.33
CA ALA A 563 29.76 -4.13 6.75
C ALA A 563 30.44 -5.52 6.78
N MET A 564 31.21 -5.85 5.77
CA MET A 564 31.95 -7.10 5.66
C MET A 564 33.01 -7.25 6.75
N GLN A 565 33.72 -6.17 7.09
CA GLN A 565 34.67 -6.17 8.21
C GLN A 565 33.97 -6.48 9.53
N MET A 566 32.87 -5.78 9.82
CA MET A 566 32.06 -6.06 11.02
C MET A 566 31.50 -7.48 11.03
N ALA A 567 31.02 -7.95 9.88
CA ALA A 567 30.47 -9.30 9.75
C ALA A 567 31.52 -10.39 10.05
N LYS A 568 32.76 -10.19 9.62
CA LYS A 568 33.89 -11.09 9.93
C LYS A 568 34.28 -11.02 11.41
N GLU A 569 34.36 -9.82 11.98
CA GLU A 569 34.78 -9.60 13.37
C GLU A 569 33.78 -10.23 14.37
N TYR A 570 32.48 -10.06 14.12
CA TYR A 570 31.44 -10.53 15.03
C TYR A 570 30.75 -11.84 14.60
N SER A 571 31.24 -12.50 13.54
CA SER A 571 30.71 -13.75 12.97
C SER A 571 29.24 -13.63 12.52
N PHE A 572 28.91 -12.55 11.83
CA PHE A 572 27.57 -12.36 11.23
C PHE A 572 27.54 -12.95 9.81
N ASN A 573 27.61 -14.28 9.71
CA ASN A 573 27.80 -14.99 8.43
C ASN A 573 26.75 -14.68 7.36
N THR A 574 25.49 -14.50 7.74
CA THR A 574 24.42 -14.08 6.80
C THR A 574 24.70 -12.70 6.19
N ILE A 575 25.14 -11.71 6.98
CA ILE A 575 25.48 -10.37 6.49
C ILE A 575 26.72 -10.45 5.59
N HIS A 576 27.68 -11.29 5.92
CA HIS A 576 28.85 -11.52 5.07
C HIS A 576 28.47 -12.08 3.70
N ILE A 577 27.54 -13.07 3.66
CA ILE A 577 26.99 -13.60 2.41
C ILE A 577 26.31 -12.49 1.58
N HIS A 578 25.49 -11.64 2.21
CA HIS A 578 24.84 -10.53 1.54
C HIS A 578 25.85 -9.51 1.00
N CYS A 579 26.88 -9.17 1.77
CA CYS A 579 27.97 -8.30 1.28
C CYS A 579 28.64 -8.88 0.02
N LEU A 580 28.95 -10.17 0.02
CA LEU A 580 29.51 -10.87 -1.15
C LEU A 580 28.53 -10.89 -2.33
N MET A 581 27.24 -11.01 -2.08
CA MET A 581 26.21 -10.95 -3.11
C MET A 581 26.16 -9.55 -3.77
N HIS A 582 26.18 -8.47 -2.99
CA HIS A 582 26.24 -7.10 -3.54
C HIS A 582 27.55 -6.82 -4.30
N MET A 583 28.67 -7.33 -3.82
CA MET A 583 29.93 -7.28 -4.57
C MET A 583 29.84 -8.08 -5.87
N GLY A 584 29.14 -9.23 -5.85
CA GLY A 584 28.83 -10.01 -7.05
C GLY A 584 28.02 -9.20 -8.06
N HIS A 585 26.96 -8.50 -7.64
CA HIS A 585 26.20 -7.58 -8.50
C HIS A 585 27.07 -6.46 -9.08
N HIS A 586 27.92 -5.85 -8.27
CA HIS A 586 28.88 -4.84 -8.75
C HIS A 586 29.78 -5.39 -9.87
N PHE A 587 30.41 -6.55 -9.67
CA PHE A 587 31.32 -7.12 -10.66
C PHE A 587 30.60 -7.65 -11.90
N LEU A 588 29.36 -8.11 -11.76
CA LEU A 588 28.47 -8.47 -12.87
C LEU A 588 28.14 -7.22 -13.72
N GLN A 589 27.81 -6.08 -13.08
CA GLN A 589 27.49 -4.83 -13.76
C GLN A 589 28.70 -4.17 -14.43
N THR A 590 29.91 -4.49 -14.00
CA THR A 590 31.17 -3.97 -14.56
C THR A 590 31.92 -4.98 -15.44
N ASP A 591 31.29 -6.11 -15.76
CA ASP A 591 31.81 -7.23 -16.56
C ASP A 591 33.18 -7.75 -16.06
N ASN A 592 33.38 -7.72 -14.75
CA ASN A 592 34.65 -8.14 -14.14
C ASN A 592 34.57 -9.60 -13.68
N TRP A 593 34.73 -10.53 -14.62
CA TRP A 593 34.54 -11.96 -14.36
C TRP A 593 35.45 -12.55 -13.28
N SER A 594 36.69 -12.05 -13.15
CA SER A 594 37.68 -12.61 -12.20
C SER A 594 37.31 -12.32 -10.76
N TYR A 595 36.96 -11.08 -10.43
CA TYR A 595 36.46 -10.72 -9.11
C TYR A 595 35.06 -11.28 -8.82
N LEU A 596 34.18 -11.33 -9.85
CA LEU A 596 32.90 -12.01 -9.73
C LEU A 596 33.07 -13.47 -9.32
N LEU A 597 34.01 -14.19 -9.99
CA LEU A 597 34.27 -15.59 -9.67
C LEU A 597 34.85 -15.77 -8.27
N GLN A 598 35.76 -14.86 -7.86
CA GLN A 598 36.37 -14.89 -6.52
C GLN A 598 35.35 -14.71 -5.41
N CYS A 599 34.55 -13.64 -5.45
CA CYS A 599 33.54 -13.38 -4.42
C CYS A 599 32.43 -14.44 -4.39
N SER A 600 32.03 -14.94 -5.56
CA SER A 600 31.00 -15.98 -5.65
C SER A 600 31.47 -17.33 -5.09
N ARG A 601 32.74 -17.68 -5.21
CA ARG A 601 33.32 -18.88 -4.58
C ARG A 601 33.37 -18.77 -3.06
N GLU A 602 33.76 -17.57 -2.53
CA GLU A 602 33.72 -17.32 -1.09
C GLU A 602 32.28 -17.38 -0.58
N MET A 603 31.32 -16.78 -1.30
CA MET A 603 29.90 -16.87 -1.00
C MET A 603 29.38 -18.32 -1.00
N LEU A 604 29.77 -19.11 -1.99
CA LEU A 604 29.37 -20.52 -2.09
C LEU A 604 29.86 -21.32 -0.90
N ARG A 605 31.14 -21.12 -0.51
CA ARG A 605 31.71 -21.81 0.66
C ARG A 605 30.92 -21.48 1.93
N LEU A 606 30.72 -20.18 2.22
CA LEU A 606 29.97 -19.74 3.39
C LEU A 606 28.53 -20.24 3.37
N ALA A 607 27.89 -20.26 2.20
CA ALA A 607 26.52 -20.73 2.07
C ALA A 607 26.40 -22.24 2.34
N ILE A 608 27.40 -23.04 1.96
CA ILE A 608 27.48 -24.48 2.27
C ILE A 608 27.73 -24.66 3.77
N ASP A 609 28.68 -23.95 4.35
CA ASP A 609 29.04 -24.06 5.76
C ASP A 609 27.85 -23.71 6.69
N GLU A 610 26.96 -22.82 6.23
CA GLU A 610 25.75 -22.36 6.94
C GLU A 610 24.46 -23.10 6.55
N ASP A 611 24.53 -24.10 5.69
CA ASP A 611 23.39 -24.87 5.15
C ASP A 611 22.28 -23.95 4.58
N ARG A 612 22.68 -23.04 3.68
CA ARG A 612 21.81 -21.99 3.11
C ARG A 612 21.61 -22.18 1.60
N ASP A 613 20.78 -23.16 1.21
CA ASP A 613 20.56 -23.55 -0.18
C ASP A 613 20.25 -22.40 -1.15
N LYS A 614 19.41 -21.46 -0.75
CA LYS A 614 19.06 -20.33 -1.62
C LYS A 614 20.29 -19.49 -2.02
N TYR A 615 21.26 -19.35 -1.12
CA TYR A 615 22.52 -18.63 -1.43
C TYR A 615 23.50 -19.50 -2.18
N ILE A 616 23.46 -20.85 -2.02
CA ILE A 616 24.17 -21.81 -2.88
C ILE A 616 23.70 -21.62 -4.32
N GLY A 617 22.38 -21.58 -4.57
CA GLY A 617 21.81 -21.38 -5.90
C GLY A 617 22.26 -20.07 -6.55
N ILE A 618 22.27 -18.95 -5.79
CA ILE A 618 22.72 -17.65 -6.32
C ILE A 618 24.24 -17.65 -6.57
N ALA A 619 25.04 -18.19 -5.67
CA ALA A 619 26.48 -18.27 -5.85
C ALA A 619 26.86 -19.06 -7.11
N LEU A 620 26.17 -20.18 -7.36
CA LEU A 620 26.32 -20.95 -8.59
C LEU A 620 25.91 -20.13 -9.82
N ARG A 621 24.81 -19.38 -9.77
CA ARG A 621 24.40 -18.49 -10.85
C ARG A 621 25.49 -17.47 -11.17
N PHE A 622 26.03 -16.80 -10.18
CA PHE A 622 27.12 -15.83 -10.36
C PHE A 622 28.38 -16.47 -10.92
N ILE A 623 28.77 -17.66 -10.47
CA ILE A 623 29.89 -18.44 -11.03
C ILE A 623 29.61 -18.75 -12.51
N GLY A 624 28.39 -19.16 -12.85
CA GLY A 624 27.98 -19.42 -14.24
C GLY A 624 28.11 -18.17 -15.12
N VAL A 625 27.64 -17.01 -14.62
CA VAL A 625 27.76 -15.72 -15.33
C VAL A 625 29.22 -15.27 -15.43
N ALA A 626 30.06 -15.52 -14.43
CA ALA A 626 31.49 -15.24 -14.53
C ALA A 626 32.15 -16.03 -15.66
N PHE A 627 31.79 -17.30 -15.87
CA PHE A 627 32.26 -18.09 -17.00
C PHE A 627 31.67 -17.59 -18.33
N GLN A 628 30.40 -17.13 -18.36
CA GLN A 628 29.82 -16.46 -19.53
C GLN A 628 30.65 -15.27 -19.97
N ILE A 629 30.91 -14.31 -19.05
CA ILE A 629 31.69 -13.09 -19.34
C ILE A 629 33.10 -13.45 -19.76
N LYS A 630 33.67 -14.54 -19.23
CA LYS A 630 34.99 -15.06 -19.64
C LYS A 630 34.95 -15.68 -21.04
N GLY A 631 33.82 -16.07 -21.58
CA GLY A 631 33.67 -16.77 -22.86
C GLY A 631 33.68 -18.31 -22.76
N ASP A 632 33.68 -18.88 -21.58
CA ASP A 632 33.63 -20.33 -21.36
C ASP A 632 32.16 -20.79 -21.22
N PHE A 633 31.43 -20.76 -22.32
CA PHE A 633 29.99 -21.03 -22.36
C PHE A 633 29.63 -22.46 -21.92
N VAL A 634 30.50 -23.44 -22.15
CA VAL A 634 30.28 -24.81 -21.72
C VAL A 634 30.22 -24.96 -20.21
N ARG A 635 31.21 -24.35 -19.52
CA ARG A 635 31.21 -24.32 -18.05
C ARG A 635 30.11 -23.45 -17.52
N SER A 636 29.83 -22.32 -18.16
CA SER A 636 28.73 -21.42 -17.80
C SER A 636 27.42 -22.18 -17.76
N GLU A 637 27.02 -22.82 -18.86
CA GLU A 637 25.76 -23.55 -18.94
C GLU A 637 25.69 -24.69 -17.90
N LYS A 638 26.74 -25.49 -17.75
CA LYS A 638 26.79 -26.57 -16.75
C LYS A 638 26.49 -26.07 -15.32
N ILE A 639 27.10 -24.94 -14.95
CA ILE A 639 26.95 -24.38 -13.60
C ILE A 639 25.60 -23.68 -13.42
N LEU A 640 25.10 -22.99 -14.44
CA LEU A 640 23.76 -22.40 -14.43
C LEU A 640 22.67 -23.48 -14.28
N ARG A 641 22.80 -24.61 -14.98
CA ARG A 641 21.89 -25.76 -14.79
C ARG A 641 21.95 -26.35 -13.38
N ARG A 642 23.12 -26.33 -12.73
CA ARG A 642 23.24 -26.76 -11.33
C ARG A 642 22.58 -25.75 -10.40
N SER A 643 22.65 -24.43 -10.67
CA SER A 643 21.89 -23.41 -9.95
C SER A 643 20.37 -23.67 -10.04
N ILE A 644 19.86 -23.93 -11.25
CA ILE A 644 18.44 -24.31 -11.48
C ILE A 644 18.06 -25.50 -10.62
N GLN A 645 18.85 -26.59 -10.68
CA GLN A 645 18.59 -27.80 -9.90
C GLN A 645 18.46 -27.53 -8.39
N VAL A 646 19.34 -26.68 -7.81
CA VAL A 646 19.27 -26.33 -6.39
C VAL A 646 17.92 -25.66 -6.05
N PHE A 647 17.43 -24.75 -6.89
CA PHE A 647 16.14 -24.10 -6.66
C PHE A 647 14.94 -25.02 -6.92
N GLU A 648 15.05 -25.97 -7.85
CA GLU A 648 14.03 -26.99 -8.08
C GLU A 648 13.93 -27.95 -6.89
N GLU A 649 15.06 -28.36 -6.32
CA GLU A 649 15.11 -29.18 -5.10
C GLU A 649 14.45 -28.46 -3.91
N GLN A 650 14.65 -27.15 -3.76
CA GLN A 650 13.96 -26.34 -2.74
C GLN A 650 12.45 -26.23 -2.98
N ALA A 651 12.01 -26.16 -4.23
CA ALA A 651 10.58 -26.14 -4.55
C ALA A 651 9.85 -27.39 -4.05
N LEU A 652 10.51 -28.56 -4.00
CA LEU A 652 9.96 -29.80 -3.45
C LEU A 652 9.67 -29.70 -1.94
N THR A 653 10.38 -28.83 -1.22
CA THR A 653 10.18 -28.56 0.21
C THR A 653 9.22 -27.40 0.49
N GLY A 654 8.54 -26.87 -0.54
CA GLY A 654 7.60 -25.77 -0.44
C GLY A 654 8.21 -24.35 -0.60
N ASN A 655 9.53 -24.26 -0.83
CA ASN A 655 10.23 -22.99 -1.02
C ASN A 655 10.43 -22.69 -2.52
N ARG A 656 9.43 -22.11 -3.18
CA ARG A 656 9.50 -21.78 -4.61
C ARG A 656 10.18 -20.44 -4.86
N TYR A 657 11.20 -20.44 -5.73
CA TYR A 657 11.95 -19.27 -6.21
C TYR A 657 12.00 -19.28 -7.74
N THR A 658 10.84 -19.24 -8.40
CA THR A 658 10.72 -19.36 -9.85
C THR A 658 11.55 -18.32 -10.60
N LEU A 659 11.54 -17.05 -10.15
CA LEU A 659 12.37 -16.01 -10.77
C LEU A 659 13.88 -16.32 -10.74
N SER A 660 14.38 -17.00 -9.70
CA SER A 660 15.79 -17.38 -9.62
C SER A 660 16.14 -18.50 -10.61
N ILE A 661 15.20 -19.42 -10.87
CA ILE A 661 15.31 -20.45 -11.92
C ILE A 661 15.35 -19.77 -13.29
N LEU A 662 14.39 -18.85 -13.55
CA LEU A 662 14.26 -18.16 -14.83
C LEU A 662 15.45 -17.23 -15.11
N ALA A 663 16.02 -16.61 -14.06
CA ALA A 663 17.24 -15.83 -14.18
C ALA A 663 18.41 -16.67 -14.71
N ALA A 664 18.61 -17.88 -14.20
CA ALA A 664 19.64 -18.78 -14.68
C ALA A 664 19.37 -19.27 -16.10
N GLU A 665 18.12 -19.59 -16.44
CA GLU A 665 17.70 -19.98 -17.80
C GLU A 665 17.91 -18.83 -18.80
N CYS A 666 17.60 -17.59 -18.41
CA CYS A 666 17.86 -16.39 -19.22
C CYS A 666 19.36 -16.25 -19.56
N TYR A 667 20.26 -16.41 -18.59
CA TYR A 667 21.70 -16.40 -18.86
C TYR A 667 22.15 -17.53 -19.78
N ILE A 668 21.49 -18.71 -19.75
CA ILE A 668 21.73 -19.77 -20.73
C ILE A 668 21.27 -19.30 -22.12
N GLY A 669 20.12 -18.65 -22.23
CA GLY A 669 19.65 -18.04 -23.48
C GLY A 669 20.64 -16.97 -24.03
N GLU A 670 21.16 -16.11 -23.16
CA GLU A 670 22.20 -15.13 -23.52
C GLU A 670 23.47 -15.83 -24.03
N ASN A 671 23.91 -16.95 -23.40
CA ASN A 671 25.05 -17.74 -23.88
C ASN A 671 24.85 -18.22 -25.32
N TYR A 672 23.68 -18.72 -25.66
CA TYR A 672 23.34 -19.16 -27.00
C TYR A 672 23.28 -17.98 -27.99
N HIS A 673 22.67 -16.87 -27.60
CA HIS A 673 22.60 -15.66 -28.42
C HIS A 673 24.00 -15.13 -28.76
N TRP A 674 24.91 -15.02 -27.78
CA TRP A 674 26.27 -14.54 -28.00
C TRP A 674 27.08 -15.44 -28.92
N GLN A 675 26.80 -16.74 -28.91
CA GLN A 675 27.41 -17.72 -29.81
C GLN A 675 26.75 -17.74 -31.21
N GLY A 676 25.58 -17.14 -31.39
CA GLY A 676 24.79 -17.17 -32.61
C GLY A 676 23.97 -18.44 -32.80
N VAL A 677 23.70 -19.20 -31.72
CA VAL A 677 22.79 -20.35 -31.69
C VAL A 677 21.37 -19.88 -31.43
N ILE A 678 20.80 -19.24 -32.44
CA ILE A 678 19.59 -18.41 -32.33
C ILE A 678 18.35 -19.21 -31.87
N GLU A 679 18.12 -20.40 -32.44
CA GLU A 679 16.95 -21.23 -32.10
C GLU A 679 16.91 -21.59 -30.62
N LYS A 680 18.06 -21.94 -30.03
CA LYS A 680 18.16 -22.27 -28.59
C LYS A 680 18.01 -21.03 -27.70
N ALA A 681 18.47 -19.88 -28.18
CA ALA A 681 18.28 -18.61 -27.46
C ALA A 681 16.79 -18.27 -27.36
N ILE A 682 16.05 -18.39 -28.47
CA ILE A 682 14.59 -18.20 -28.55
C ILE A 682 13.88 -19.15 -27.58
N GLU A 683 14.19 -20.45 -27.65
CA GLU A 683 13.60 -21.48 -26.79
C GLU A 683 13.75 -21.13 -25.30
N SER A 684 14.95 -20.71 -24.88
CA SER A 684 15.20 -20.31 -23.49
C SER A 684 14.40 -19.08 -23.10
N PHE A 685 14.33 -18.03 -23.92
CA PHE A 685 13.60 -16.81 -23.60
C PHE A 685 12.09 -17.01 -23.63
N GLU A 686 11.55 -17.77 -24.60
CA GLU A 686 10.13 -18.15 -24.64
C GLU A 686 9.72 -18.96 -23.41
N LYS A 687 10.57 -19.90 -22.97
CA LYS A 687 10.35 -20.64 -21.72
C LYS A 687 10.24 -19.70 -20.53
N CYS A 688 11.15 -18.71 -20.43
CA CYS A 688 11.12 -17.73 -19.35
C CYS A 688 9.83 -16.92 -19.37
N ILE A 689 9.44 -16.38 -20.53
CA ILE A 689 8.23 -15.56 -20.70
C ILE A 689 6.99 -16.38 -20.35
N ARG A 690 6.82 -17.55 -20.97
CA ARG A 690 5.67 -18.43 -20.72
C ARG A 690 5.55 -18.82 -19.24
N THR A 691 6.65 -19.19 -18.58
CA THR A 691 6.62 -19.56 -17.17
C THR A 691 6.23 -18.39 -16.28
N CYS A 692 6.65 -17.16 -16.62
CA CYS A 692 6.19 -15.96 -15.93
C CYS A 692 4.68 -15.75 -16.08
N GLU A 693 4.16 -15.88 -17.29
CA GLU A 693 2.74 -15.73 -17.59
C GLU A 693 1.88 -16.78 -16.87
N GLU A 694 2.28 -18.03 -16.93
CA GLU A 694 1.59 -19.16 -16.27
C GLU A 694 1.52 -19.03 -14.75
N ASN A 695 2.53 -18.41 -14.13
CA ASN A 695 2.62 -18.25 -12.67
C ASN A 695 2.23 -16.83 -12.20
N GLY A 696 1.85 -15.92 -13.10
CA GLY A 696 1.52 -14.54 -12.75
C GLY A 696 2.70 -13.73 -12.23
N LEU A 697 3.93 -14.10 -12.57
CA LEU A 697 5.16 -13.46 -12.10
C LEU A 697 5.63 -12.42 -13.13
N PHE A 698 5.40 -11.15 -12.87
CA PHE A 698 5.79 -10.10 -13.82
C PHE A 698 7.14 -9.45 -13.50
N TRP A 699 7.67 -9.61 -12.29
CA TRP A 699 8.98 -9.09 -11.89
C TRP A 699 10.08 -9.70 -12.77
N GLY A 700 10.90 -8.85 -13.39
CA GLY A 700 11.96 -9.28 -14.29
C GLY A 700 11.51 -9.76 -15.69
N SER A 701 10.21 -9.94 -15.94
CA SER A 701 9.69 -10.41 -17.23
C SER A 701 10.01 -9.45 -18.38
N SER A 702 10.03 -8.13 -18.12
CA SER A 702 10.46 -7.13 -19.12
C SER A 702 11.86 -7.39 -19.66
N TYR A 703 12.76 -7.96 -18.84
CA TYR A 703 14.11 -8.32 -19.25
C TYR A 703 14.11 -9.49 -20.24
N PHE A 704 13.26 -10.49 -20.04
CA PHE A 704 13.12 -11.60 -20.99
C PHE A 704 12.55 -11.15 -22.33
N HIS A 705 11.57 -10.24 -22.31
CA HIS A 705 11.05 -9.61 -23.52
C HIS A 705 12.10 -8.74 -24.23
N ALA A 706 12.97 -8.04 -23.48
CA ALA A 706 14.05 -7.26 -24.07
C ALA A 706 15.05 -8.14 -24.83
N HIS A 707 15.45 -9.29 -24.26
CA HIS A 707 16.32 -10.26 -24.91
C HIS A 707 15.67 -10.94 -26.11
N MET A 708 14.38 -11.28 -26.03
CA MET A 708 13.65 -11.82 -27.14
C MET A 708 13.57 -10.82 -28.32
N ALA A 709 13.31 -9.55 -28.01
CA ALA A 709 13.32 -8.47 -29.00
C ALA A 709 14.72 -8.28 -29.61
N ASP A 710 15.78 -8.42 -28.81
CA ASP A 710 17.17 -8.30 -29.26
C ASP A 710 17.57 -9.41 -30.22
N VAL A 711 17.14 -10.65 -29.96
CA VAL A 711 17.33 -11.80 -30.88
C VAL A 711 16.52 -11.60 -32.15
N ALA A 712 15.24 -11.20 -32.04
CA ALA A 712 14.38 -10.95 -33.20
C ALA A 712 14.93 -9.83 -34.10
N PHE A 713 15.57 -8.81 -33.49
CA PHE A 713 16.26 -7.75 -34.22
C PHE A 713 17.43 -8.30 -35.05
N ASP A 714 18.25 -9.20 -34.50
CA ASP A 714 19.34 -9.84 -35.22
C ASP A 714 18.87 -10.67 -36.42
N MET A 715 17.68 -11.24 -36.30
CA MET A 715 17.04 -12.02 -37.38
C MET A 715 16.33 -11.14 -38.44
N ASP A 716 16.36 -9.83 -38.29
CA ASP A 716 15.53 -8.86 -39.07
C ASP A 716 14.03 -9.17 -39.01
N ASN A 717 13.57 -9.85 -37.94
CA ASN A 717 12.17 -10.12 -37.72
C ASN A 717 11.48 -8.98 -36.95
N MET A 718 11.16 -7.92 -37.67
CA MET A 718 10.59 -6.70 -37.06
C MET A 718 9.24 -6.92 -36.39
N LYS A 719 8.42 -7.86 -36.87
CA LYS A 719 7.13 -8.16 -36.26
C LYS A 719 7.27 -8.68 -34.85
N VAL A 720 8.09 -9.69 -34.65
CA VAL A 720 8.36 -10.28 -33.33
C VAL A 720 9.07 -9.27 -32.43
N MET A 721 10.03 -8.52 -33.00
CA MET A 721 10.70 -7.43 -32.25
C MET A 721 9.71 -6.43 -31.69
N PHE A 722 8.78 -5.90 -32.51
CA PHE A 722 7.78 -4.92 -32.07
C PHE A 722 6.87 -5.49 -30.98
N GLU A 723 6.36 -6.73 -31.17
CA GLU A 723 5.52 -7.39 -30.18
C GLU A 723 6.19 -7.42 -28.80
N HIS A 724 7.43 -7.93 -28.75
CA HIS A 724 8.15 -8.05 -27.48
C HIS A 724 8.61 -6.71 -26.89
N ILE A 725 8.96 -5.72 -27.72
CA ILE A 725 9.30 -4.38 -27.24
C ILE A 725 8.11 -3.73 -26.55
N TYR A 726 6.92 -3.73 -27.17
CA TYR A 726 5.78 -3.06 -26.57
C TYR A 726 5.27 -3.78 -25.35
N LYS A 727 5.18 -5.11 -25.38
CA LYS A 727 4.81 -5.92 -24.22
C LYS A 727 5.81 -5.76 -23.06
N GLY A 728 7.10 -5.80 -23.36
CA GLY A 728 8.16 -5.60 -22.37
C GLY A 728 8.16 -4.18 -21.80
N SER A 729 7.87 -3.15 -22.61
CA SER A 729 7.75 -1.76 -22.14
C SER A 729 6.57 -1.57 -21.21
N GLU A 730 5.43 -2.14 -21.54
CA GLU A 730 4.23 -2.13 -20.70
C GLU A 730 4.52 -2.75 -19.32
N ILE A 731 5.14 -3.94 -19.30
CA ILE A 731 5.53 -4.61 -18.05
C ILE A 731 6.55 -3.77 -17.26
N PHE A 732 7.55 -3.19 -17.95
CA PHE A 732 8.56 -2.37 -17.30
C PHE A 732 7.94 -1.12 -16.65
N GLU A 733 7.08 -0.41 -17.37
CA GLU A 733 6.39 0.79 -16.89
C GLU A 733 5.49 0.47 -15.70
N ARG A 734 4.85 -0.70 -15.71
CA ARG A 734 3.94 -1.13 -14.65
C ARG A 734 4.64 -1.56 -13.37
N TYR A 735 5.73 -2.31 -13.47
CA TYR A 735 6.42 -2.89 -12.31
C TYR A 735 7.73 -2.18 -11.99
N GLN A 736 8.11 -1.17 -12.77
CA GLN A 736 9.36 -0.41 -12.67
C GLN A 736 10.56 -1.32 -12.36
N GLY A 737 10.73 -2.36 -13.18
CA GLY A 737 11.69 -3.44 -13.00
C GLY A 737 13.15 -3.00 -13.04
N GLY A 738 13.53 -2.10 -12.17
CA GLY A 738 14.91 -1.66 -12.02
C GLY A 738 15.50 -1.09 -13.32
N ARG A 739 16.79 -1.34 -13.55
CA ARG A 739 17.52 -0.78 -14.72
C ARG A 739 17.53 -1.72 -15.92
N SER A 740 16.76 -2.80 -15.91
CA SER A 740 16.63 -3.76 -17.00
C SER A 740 16.09 -3.18 -18.32
N GLY A 741 15.50 -1.99 -18.25
CA GLY A 741 14.92 -1.31 -19.40
C GLY A 741 15.91 -0.77 -20.44
N SER A 742 17.23 -0.76 -20.18
CA SER A 742 18.19 -0.15 -21.10
C SER A 742 18.16 -0.77 -22.51
N ILE A 743 18.23 -2.10 -22.61
CA ILE A 743 18.10 -2.83 -23.89
C ILE A 743 16.75 -2.55 -24.54
N LEU A 744 15.69 -2.66 -23.74
CA LEU A 744 14.32 -2.50 -24.20
C LEU A 744 14.07 -1.13 -24.83
N TYR A 745 14.40 -0.04 -24.12
CA TYR A 745 14.18 1.32 -24.62
C TYR A 745 15.14 1.70 -25.74
N SER A 746 16.36 1.17 -25.76
CA SER A 746 17.27 1.35 -26.88
C SER A 746 16.68 0.73 -28.18
N LEU A 747 16.16 -0.47 -28.11
CA LEU A 747 15.49 -1.10 -29.26
C LEU A 747 14.13 -0.45 -29.59
N LYS A 748 13.40 0.00 -28.56
CA LYS A 748 12.14 0.73 -28.71
C LYS A 748 12.33 2.03 -29.50
N SER A 749 13.45 2.71 -29.33
CA SER A 749 13.76 3.92 -30.10
C SER A 749 13.81 3.65 -31.60
N ILE A 750 14.39 2.52 -32.02
CA ILE A 750 14.40 2.09 -33.42
C ILE A 750 12.97 1.72 -33.91
N ALA A 751 12.24 0.99 -33.07
CA ALA A 751 10.88 0.54 -33.38
C ALA A 751 9.92 1.74 -33.59
N ASP A 752 9.97 2.72 -32.69
CA ASP A 752 9.15 3.93 -32.77
C ASP A 752 9.51 4.78 -33.99
N ALA A 753 10.81 4.95 -34.28
CA ALA A 753 11.28 5.68 -35.48
C ALA A 753 10.78 5.01 -36.78
N ARG A 754 10.87 3.70 -36.88
CA ARG A 754 10.38 2.94 -38.06
C ARG A 754 8.85 3.03 -38.27
N GLN A 755 8.11 3.32 -37.22
CA GLN A 755 6.66 3.53 -37.26
C GLN A 755 6.26 4.99 -37.43
N GLY A 756 7.22 5.89 -37.63
CA GLY A 756 6.97 7.33 -37.74
C GLY A 756 6.64 8.05 -36.43
N ARG A 757 6.78 7.38 -35.27
CA ARG A 757 6.58 7.97 -33.94
C ARG A 757 7.87 8.60 -33.44
N TYR A 758 8.26 9.70 -34.07
CA TYR A 758 9.57 10.31 -33.84
C TYR A 758 9.77 10.88 -32.45
N ALA A 759 8.74 11.51 -31.84
CA ALA A 759 8.82 12.01 -30.47
C ALA A 759 8.98 10.87 -29.45
N ASP A 760 8.27 9.77 -29.64
CA ASP A 760 8.41 8.57 -28.77
C ASP A 760 9.80 7.92 -28.96
N SER A 761 10.33 7.92 -30.18
CA SER A 761 11.67 7.43 -30.49
C SER A 761 12.76 8.20 -29.72
N LEU A 762 12.71 9.54 -29.78
CA LEU A 762 13.63 10.39 -29.05
C LEU A 762 13.54 10.18 -27.53
N ARG A 763 12.33 10.13 -26.98
CA ARG A 763 12.09 9.85 -25.58
C ARG A 763 12.61 8.46 -25.17
N SER A 764 12.38 7.44 -26.02
CA SER A 764 12.89 6.08 -25.76
C SER A 764 14.41 6.03 -25.79
N LEU A 765 15.05 6.76 -26.69
CA LEU A 765 16.52 6.84 -26.76
C LEU A 765 17.10 7.51 -25.51
N GLU A 766 16.49 8.60 -25.05
CA GLU A 766 16.88 9.30 -23.82
C GLU A 766 16.75 8.41 -22.58
N ILE A 767 15.63 7.69 -22.45
CA ILE A 767 15.43 6.71 -21.35
C ILE A 767 16.46 5.60 -21.42
N GLY A 768 16.77 5.06 -22.61
CA GLY A 768 17.79 4.04 -22.79
C GLY A 768 19.18 4.51 -22.34
N GLU A 769 19.53 5.75 -22.61
CA GLU A 769 20.78 6.38 -22.15
C GLU A 769 20.80 6.59 -20.64
N LEU A 770 19.72 7.12 -20.07
CA LEU A 770 19.58 7.33 -18.63
C LEU A 770 19.72 6.03 -17.84
N LEU A 771 19.20 4.92 -18.36
CA LEU A 771 19.27 3.60 -17.71
C LEU A 771 20.63 2.91 -17.91
N SER A 772 21.35 3.13 -19.03
CA SER A 772 22.65 2.50 -19.32
C SER A 772 23.84 3.25 -18.72
N SER A 773 23.78 4.56 -18.68
CA SER A 773 24.92 5.42 -18.32
C SER A 773 25.46 5.21 -16.89
N PRO A 774 24.64 5.06 -15.83
CA PRO A 774 25.13 4.81 -14.48
C PRO A 774 25.69 3.39 -14.31
N ILE A 775 25.12 2.42 -15.03
CA ILE A 775 25.53 1.02 -14.99
C ILE A 775 26.53 0.78 -16.11
N LYS A 776 27.78 0.57 -15.78
CA LYS A 776 28.85 0.40 -16.76
C LYS A 776 28.87 -1.01 -17.41
N LYS A 777 27.72 -1.62 -17.62
CA LYS A 777 27.59 -2.94 -18.27
C LYS A 777 27.78 -2.77 -19.78
N ARG A 778 28.89 -3.27 -20.31
CA ARG A 778 29.28 -3.08 -21.72
C ARG A 778 28.23 -3.56 -22.72
N SER A 779 27.56 -4.69 -22.45
CA SER A 779 26.50 -5.21 -23.32
C SER A 779 25.34 -4.25 -23.47
N TRP A 780 24.92 -3.57 -22.40
CA TRP A 780 23.83 -2.60 -22.43
C TRP A 780 24.22 -1.31 -23.17
N ILE A 781 25.44 -0.82 -22.90
CA ILE A 781 25.97 0.33 -23.61
C ILE A 781 26.13 0.01 -25.10
N ALA A 782 26.62 -1.19 -25.45
CA ALA A 782 26.79 -1.61 -26.85
C ALA A 782 25.45 -1.65 -27.61
N VAL A 783 24.37 -2.17 -27.00
CA VAL A 783 23.01 -2.14 -27.60
C VAL A 783 22.52 -0.70 -27.77
N HIS A 784 22.75 0.19 -26.79
CA HIS A 784 22.36 1.59 -26.90
C HIS A 784 23.09 2.31 -28.03
N VAL A 785 24.41 2.13 -28.13
CA VAL A 785 25.22 2.71 -29.22
C VAL A 785 24.82 2.09 -30.57
N MET A 786 24.50 0.79 -30.61
CA MET A 786 23.96 0.14 -31.80
C MET A 786 22.64 0.80 -32.23
N ALA A 787 21.74 1.09 -31.29
CA ALA A 787 20.48 1.78 -31.63
C ALA A 787 20.76 3.17 -32.25
N LYS A 788 21.72 3.92 -31.70
CA LYS A 788 22.18 5.19 -32.31
C LYS A 788 22.72 4.99 -33.74
N ALA A 789 23.43 3.89 -34.03
CA ALA A 789 23.93 3.59 -35.38
C ALA A 789 22.78 3.39 -36.39
N TYR A 790 21.76 2.61 -36.01
CA TYR A 790 20.58 2.41 -36.88
C TYR A 790 19.75 3.67 -37.07
N LEU A 791 19.55 4.48 -36.03
CA LEU A 791 18.87 5.77 -36.16
C LEU A 791 19.70 6.76 -37.00
N ALA A 792 21.01 6.78 -36.87
CA ALA A 792 21.90 7.60 -37.72
C ALA A 792 21.82 7.17 -39.20
N GLU A 793 21.74 5.86 -39.49
CA GLU A 793 21.51 5.36 -40.85
C GLU A 793 20.19 5.86 -41.41
N MET A 794 19.11 5.80 -40.61
CA MET A 794 17.80 6.34 -41.03
C MET A 794 17.84 7.85 -41.26
N ARG A 795 18.58 8.61 -40.43
CA ARG A 795 18.78 10.04 -40.60
C ARG A 795 19.55 10.33 -41.90
N GLU A 796 20.64 9.65 -42.18
CA GLU A 796 21.48 9.78 -43.36
C GLU A 796 20.69 9.49 -44.65
N ASN A 797 19.69 8.61 -44.58
CA ASN A 797 18.80 8.27 -45.64
C ASN A 797 17.58 9.24 -45.76
N GLY A 798 17.55 10.31 -44.94
CA GLY A 798 16.44 11.29 -44.98
C GLY A 798 15.10 10.79 -44.42
N LEU A 799 15.12 9.72 -43.61
CA LEU A 799 13.92 9.09 -43.04
C LEU A 799 13.54 9.66 -41.67
N LEU A 800 14.38 10.48 -41.06
CA LEU A 800 14.16 11.08 -39.74
C LEU A 800 14.10 12.63 -39.85
N PRO A 801 13.29 13.28 -38.99
CA PRO A 801 13.21 14.74 -38.97
C PRO A 801 14.46 15.36 -38.29
N ALA A 802 14.65 16.69 -38.49
CA ALA A 802 15.86 17.44 -38.10
C ALA A 802 16.14 17.43 -36.58
N GLU A 803 15.16 17.16 -35.74
CA GLU A 803 15.34 17.05 -34.27
C GLU A 803 16.35 15.97 -33.89
N PHE A 804 16.54 14.96 -34.74
CA PHE A 804 17.55 13.92 -34.50
C PHE A 804 19.01 14.38 -34.73
N ASP A 805 19.23 15.47 -35.47
CA ASP A 805 20.56 15.99 -35.79
C ASP A 805 21.31 16.46 -34.52
N THR A 806 20.55 16.95 -33.52
CA THR A 806 21.15 17.43 -32.26
C THR A 806 21.56 16.28 -31.33
N ILE A 807 20.94 15.11 -31.44
CA ILE A 807 21.13 13.95 -30.55
C ILE A 807 22.11 12.96 -31.18
N LEU A 808 22.05 12.80 -32.50
CA LEU A 808 22.91 11.89 -33.25
C LEU A 808 24.10 12.66 -33.83
N ALA A 809 25.14 12.93 -33.02
CA ALA A 809 26.29 13.74 -33.41
C ALA A 809 27.30 13.03 -34.37
N LYS A 810 27.23 11.68 -34.46
CA LYS A 810 28.12 10.85 -35.26
C LYS A 810 27.40 10.24 -36.46
N THR A 811 28.16 9.75 -37.43
CA THR A 811 27.61 8.95 -38.53
C THR A 811 27.21 7.55 -38.11
N ALA A 812 26.38 6.89 -38.92
CA ALA A 812 26.02 5.51 -38.71
C ALA A 812 27.20 4.56 -38.54
N LYS A 813 28.23 4.73 -39.40
CA LYS A 813 29.46 3.93 -39.33
C LYS A 813 30.28 4.19 -38.08
N GLU A 814 30.35 5.44 -37.61
CA GLU A 814 31.08 5.78 -36.39
C GLU A 814 30.44 5.16 -35.15
N TYR A 815 29.08 5.25 -35.03
CA TYR A 815 28.39 4.58 -33.96
C TYR A 815 28.46 3.05 -34.05
N ALA A 816 28.39 2.49 -35.27
CA ALA A 816 28.53 1.06 -35.47
C ALA A 816 29.93 0.56 -35.07
N ALA A 817 31.00 1.30 -35.42
CA ALA A 817 32.37 0.99 -35.01
C ALA A 817 32.54 1.02 -33.49
N GLU A 818 31.98 2.01 -32.81
CA GLU A 818 31.96 2.11 -31.34
C GLU A 818 31.22 0.91 -30.71
N SER A 819 30.06 0.55 -31.22
CA SER A 819 29.33 -0.62 -30.74
C SER A 819 30.10 -1.92 -30.97
N ILE A 820 30.73 -2.10 -32.12
CA ILE A 820 31.58 -3.26 -32.45
C ILE A 820 32.77 -3.31 -31.47
N GLU A 821 33.41 -2.19 -31.15
CA GLU A 821 34.50 -2.13 -30.19
C GLU A 821 34.05 -2.64 -28.79
N LEU A 822 32.87 -2.19 -28.34
CA LEU A 822 32.30 -2.63 -27.06
C LEU A 822 32.00 -4.13 -27.08
N TYR A 823 31.38 -4.65 -28.14
CA TYR A 823 31.10 -6.09 -28.28
C TYR A 823 32.37 -6.95 -28.43
N SER A 824 33.44 -6.40 -29.02
CA SER A 824 34.73 -7.10 -29.13
C SER A 824 35.40 -7.33 -27.79
N GLN A 825 35.09 -6.51 -26.78
CA GLN A 825 35.54 -6.70 -25.40
C GLN A 825 34.70 -7.72 -24.61
N LEU A 826 33.60 -8.24 -25.24
CA LEU A 826 32.74 -9.27 -24.73
C LEU A 826 32.88 -10.53 -25.58
N PRO A 827 32.59 -11.72 -25.06
CA PRO A 827 32.60 -12.95 -25.85
C PRO A 827 31.31 -13.08 -26.71
N ALA A 828 31.03 -12.05 -27.53
CA ALA A 828 29.85 -11.95 -28.36
C ALA A 828 30.18 -11.87 -29.88
N PRO A 829 30.86 -12.85 -30.48
CA PRO A 829 31.32 -12.82 -31.87
C PRO A 829 30.18 -12.72 -32.86
N HIS A 830 29.02 -13.24 -32.53
CA HIS A 830 27.83 -13.14 -33.37
C HIS A 830 27.43 -11.68 -33.64
N ARG A 831 27.36 -10.88 -32.60
CA ARG A 831 27.02 -9.44 -32.71
C ARG A 831 28.03 -8.65 -33.53
N VAL A 832 29.32 -8.87 -33.30
CA VAL A 832 30.38 -8.27 -34.08
C VAL A 832 30.17 -8.59 -35.57
N LYS A 833 29.94 -9.86 -35.91
CA LYS A 833 29.69 -10.30 -37.29
C LYS A 833 28.46 -9.65 -37.91
N VAL A 834 27.34 -9.57 -37.16
CA VAL A 834 26.11 -8.95 -37.65
C VAL A 834 26.33 -7.48 -37.99
N LEU A 835 26.92 -6.71 -37.08
CA LEU A 835 27.13 -5.27 -37.25
C LEU A 835 28.16 -4.96 -38.33
N THR A 836 29.27 -5.72 -38.36
CA THR A 836 30.32 -5.58 -39.43
C THR A 836 29.69 -5.80 -40.80
N LYS A 837 28.89 -6.88 -40.97
CA LYS A 837 28.18 -7.14 -42.23
C LYS A 837 27.19 -6.04 -42.60
N LYS A 838 26.43 -5.54 -41.63
CA LYS A 838 25.37 -4.54 -41.86
C LYS A 838 25.91 -3.19 -42.30
N PHE A 839 26.98 -2.69 -41.67
CA PHE A 839 27.52 -1.35 -41.92
C PHE A 839 28.76 -1.34 -42.82
N GLY A 840 29.20 -2.53 -43.29
CA GLY A 840 30.35 -2.64 -44.20
C GLY A 840 31.66 -2.16 -43.53
N LEU A 841 31.88 -2.62 -42.29
CA LEU A 841 33.05 -2.30 -41.46
C LEU A 841 34.05 -3.47 -41.42
#